data_65b2bde7dbd187e6c8120cbeec8dbb67
#
_entry.id   65b2bde7dbd187e6c8120cbeec8dbb67
#
_cell.length_a   1.000
_cell.length_b   1.000
_cell.length_c   1.000
_cell.angle_alpha   90.00
_cell.angle_beta   90.00
_cell.angle_gamma   90.00
#
_symmetry.space_group_name_H-M   'P 1'
#
loop_
_entity.id
_entity.type
_entity.pdbx_description
1 polymer ?
#
loop_
_entity_poly.entity_id
_entity_poly.type
_entity_poly.pdbx_seq_one_letter_code
_entity_poly.pdbx_strand_id
1 'polypeptide(L)'
;MEQKNIAQQWSKMVLKDVSFVNLMQHRIYNVLIVANPYDAFMLEDDGRVDEKIFNEYTSLGLRYPPLFRQVSTTEEAAEVLRTTNIDLVVCMPGTADNDAFNVAHAVKAKFPDIPCVVLTPFSHGITRRIENEDMSIFDYVFCWLGNTNLILSIIKLIEDRMNLDHDIEEAGVQMILLVEDSIRFYSSVLPSLYSYILAQSQRFATEALNPHSATLRMRGRPKVVLARNHAEAMYIYNRYRDNVLGVISDCRFPMFAGSTRNGEQAANPKVSDAGFQLLEYIHRDNPFIPLIMQSAETVNKARAEAAGYKFVDKNSKKMLIDLRQELEEHFGFGDFIFRDPTTKAVVRRIRNLKELQDNIFNIPSDSLLYHTSRNHISRWLCARAIFPVSNFLKNITFKEVQDVDAHRQIIFDAIVEYRHMKNIGVVALFDRDRFDSYSHFARIGDGSLGGKGRGLAFLDNIIKRHPEFNQFEGVKVSIPKTVVLCTDVFDEFMDTNNLYQIALSDMPDEQILQHFLRAQLPDKYIADFFAFFEATQKPIAVRSSSLLEDSHYQPFAGVYATYMVPFTSDKYQMLRMVVDAIKSVYASVFYKDSKAYMTATANVIDQEKMAVVLQEVVGQQHGNYYYPTISGVLRSLNFYPIEDETAEEGIASLALGLGKYIVDGGQTLRVSPYHPQKVLQMSEMHIALRQTQTQFYALEMSMGSSFSTDDGFNIASLPVKEAEAHGSLKYIASTYDAMNQIVRDGFYPGGRKIVSMCGVLKHGIFPLPELLRMSMKNGAEGMRRPVEIELACNLSSKRRDDGGGVEGEFYLLQIRPIVDSKQELNMNLNELADDRCLLRSNSSLGHGISEDVTDVVYVKAADDFSAAENPTIAMEIEQLNQHFIDQKRGYVLVGPGRWGSSDHWLGIPVKWAQISAARVIVECGLPGYRVDPSQGTHFFQNLTSMGVGYFTINPYRQDGLFNKAVLDAMPAVEETAHVRHVRFEKPLTIMMDGVKQQGVVLLPE
;
A
#
# COMPACT_ATOMS: atom_id res chain seq x y z
N MET A 1 -5.92 39.13 7.03
CA MET A 1 -5.31 38.34 8.14
C MET A 1 -6.29 37.35 8.76
N GLU A 2 -7.57 37.70 8.94
CA GLU A 2 -8.58 36.73 9.48
C GLU A 2 -8.91 35.55 8.54
N GLN A 3 -8.89 35.72 7.23
CA GLN A 3 -9.16 34.61 6.27
C GLN A 3 -8.08 33.52 6.25
N LYS A 4 -6.78 33.88 6.46
CA LYS A 4 -5.71 32.90 6.63
C LYS A 4 -5.87 32.08 7.93
N ASN A 5 -6.49 32.65 8.97
CA ASN A 5 -6.71 31.96 10.24
C ASN A 5 -7.80 30.87 10.17
N ILE A 6 -8.82 31.06 9.33
CA ILE A 6 -9.92 30.09 9.18
C ILE A 6 -9.39 28.85 8.42
N ALA A 7 -8.67 29.03 7.30
CA ALA A 7 -8.07 27.93 6.56
C ALA A 7 -7.02 27.16 7.40
N GLN A 8 -6.23 27.85 8.24
CA GLN A 8 -5.28 27.23 9.17
C GLN A 8 -5.94 26.51 10.36
N GLN A 9 -7.10 26.96 10.84
CA GLN A 9 -7.87 26.24 11.83
C GLN A 9 -8.46 24.92 11.29
N TRP A 10 -8.85 24.89 10.02
CA TRP A 10 -9.42 23.71 9.37
C TRP A 10 -8.34 22.71 8.90
N SER A 11 -7.13 23.18 8.57
CA SER A 11 -5.99 22.28 8.24
C SER A 11 -5.48 21.44 9.40
N LYS A 12 -5.92 21.74 10.64
CA LYS A 12 -5.61 20.97 11.86
C LYS A 12 -6.71 19.98 12.28
N MET A 13 -7.84 19.92 11.55
CA MET A 13 -8.89 18.93 11.85
C MET A 13 -8.53 17.58 11.23
N VAL A 14 -8.01 16.70 12.06
CA VAL A 14 -7.77 15.30 11.69
C VAL A 14 -9.11 14.60 11.54
N LEU A 15 -9.38 14.01 10.37
CA LEU A 15 -10.53 13.14 10.17
C LEU A 15 -10.38 11.91 11.10
N LYS A 16 -11.41 11.65 11.92
CA LYS A 16 -11.41 10.46 12.76
C LYS A 16 -11.63 9.23 11.89
N ASP A 17 -10.66 8.34 11.82
CA ASP A 17 -10.82 7.07 11.11
C ASP A 17 -11.85 6.18 11.79
N VAL A 18 -12.57 5.43 10.98
CA VAL A 18 -13.62 4.50 11.40
C VAL A 18 -13.23 3.10 10.94
N SER A 19 -13.11 2.19 11.90
CA SER A 19 -12.79 0.79 11.63
C SER A 19 -14.07 -0.02 11.36
N PHE A 20 -14.23 -0.50 10.12
CA PHE A 20 -15.33 -1.41 9.78
C PHE A 20 -15.13 -2.84 10.30
N VAL A 21 -13.95 -3.18 10.84
CA VAL A 21 -13.65 -4.51 11.38
C VAL A 21 -14.56 -4.83 12.54
N ASN A 22 -14.83 -3.84 13.39
CA ASN A 22 -15.63 -4.01 14.60
C ASN A 22 -17.15 -3.98 14.37
N LEU A 23 -17.61 -3.63 13.17
CA LEU A 23 -19.04 -3.56 12.86
C LEU A 23 -19.64 -4.94 12.64
N MET A 24 -20.95 -5.04 12.85
CA MET A 24 -21.72 -6.28 12.66
C MET A 24 -21.17 -7.44 13.50
N GLN A 25 -21.02 -7.23 14.81
CA GLN A 25 -20.48 -8.24 15.73
C GLN A 25 -21.44 -9.44 15.88
N HIS A 26 -22.75 -9.16 15.90
CA HIS A 26 -23.78 -10.18 16.01
C HIS A 26 -24.30 -10.58 14.63
N ARG A 27 -24.18 -11.86 14.30
CA ARG A 27 -24.63 -12.41 13.02
C ARG A 27 -25.41 -13.68 13.26
N ILE A 28 -26.32 -13.98 12.34
CA ILE A 28 -27.10 -15.18 12.34
C ILE A 28 -26.39 -16.26 11.50
N TYR A 29 -25.85 -17.26 12.16
CA TYR A 29 -25.17 -18.39 11.52
C TYR A 29 -26.05 -19.65 11.47
N ASN A 30 -26.89 -19.85 12.51
CA ASN A 30 -27.75 -21.05 12.63
C ASN A 30 -29.18 -20.62 12.87
N VAL A 31 -30.05 -21.03 11.96
CA VAL A 31 -31.48 -20.79 12.00
C VAL A 31 -32.21 -22.08 12.28
N LEU A 32 -33.03 -22.12 13.35
CA LEU A 32 -33.93 -23.25 13.64
C LEU A 32 -35.32 -22.94 13.08
N ILE A 33 -35.78 -23.72 12.15
CA ILE A 33 -37.16 -23.69 11.61
C ILE A 33 -37.99 -24.72 12.33
N VAL A 34 -39.05 -24.26 12.99
CA VAL A 34 -40.06 -25.12 13.67
C VAL A 34 -41.32 -25.07 12.84
N ALA A 35 -41.57 -26.17 12.11
CA ALA A 35 -42.70 -26.28 11.19
C ALA A 35 -43.14 -27.73 11.04
N ASN A 36 -44.44 -27.97 10.74
CA ASN A 36 -44.80 -29.30 10.32
C ASN A 36 -44.16 -29.69 8.98
N PRO A 37 -44.04 -30.99 8.64
CA PRO A 37 -43.30 -31.42 7.44
C PRO A 37 -43.80 -30.79 6.13
N TYR A 38 -45.11 -30.52 6.03
CA TYR A 38 -45.70 -29.90 4.84
C TYR A 38 -45.36 -28.42 4.71
N ASP A 39 -45.48 -27.65 5.79
CA ASP A 39 -45.17 -26.22 5.79
C ASP A 39 -43.67 -25.99 5.59
N ALA A 40 -42.86 -26.88 6.15
CA ALA A 40 -41.42 -26.86 5.92
C ALA A 40 -41.08 -27.16 4.45
N PHE A 41 -41.74 -28.18 3.85
CA PHE A 41 -41.58 -28.45 2.43
C PHE A 41 -41.99 -27.26 1.54
N MET A 42 -43.07 -26.57 1.94
CA MET A 42 -43.50 -25.32 1.27
C MET A 42 -42.49 -24.18 1.37
N LEU A 43 -41.71 -24.09 2.45
CA LEU A 43 -40.61 -23.14 2.58
C LEU A 43 -39.44 -23.50 1.64
N GLU A 44 -39.21 -24.78 1.47
CA GLU A 44 -38.13 -25.29 0.66
C GLU A 44 -38.34 -25.05 -0.85
N ASP A 45 -39.58 -24.63 -1.28
CA ASP A 45 -39.90 -24.27 -2.66
C ASP A 45 -39.09 -25.12 -3.66
N ASP A 46 -39.41 -26.41 -3.70
CA ASP A 46 -38.66 -27.48 -4.41
C ASP A 46 -37.35 -27.96 -3.72
N GLY A 47 -37.28 -27.89 -2.39
CA GLY A 47 -36.18 -28.46 -1.61
C GLY A 47 -34.86 -27.64 -1.64
N ARG A 48 -34.89 -26.28 -1.80
CA ARG A 48 -33.70 -25.49 -2.08
C ARG A 48 -33.61 -24.13 -1.39
N VAL A 49 -34.18 -23.94 -0.19
CA VAL A 49 -34.03 -22.68 0.55
C VAL A 49 -32.56 -22.38 0.83
N ASP A 50 -31.81 -23.40 1.24
CA ASP A 50 -30.37 -23.27 1.50
C ASP A 50 -29.60 -22.83 0.26
N GLU A 51 -29.90 -23.44 -0.89
CA GLU A 51 -29.24 -23.11 -2.17
C GLU A 51 -29.61 -21.70 -2.63
N LYS A 52 -30.88 -21.29 -2.50
CA LYS A 52 -31.34 -19.96 -2.88
C LYS A 52 -30.71 -18.87 -1.98
N ILE A 53 -30.68 -19.09 -0.67
CA ILE A 53 -30.04 -18.19 0.28
C ILE A 53 -28.51 -18.13 0.02
N PHE A 54 -27.86 -19.25 -0.23
CA PHE A 54 -26.46 -19.31 -0.62
C PHE A 54 -26.18 -18.49 -1.88
N ASN A 55 -27.00 -18.64 -2.91
CA ASN A 55 -26.88 -17.92 -4.16
C ASN A 55 -27.09 -16.40 -3.97
N GLU A 56 -28.09 -16.01 -3.16
CA GLU A 56 -28.31 -14.59 -2.83
C GLU A 56 -27.13 -14.01 -2.01
N TYR A 57 -26.60 -14.74 -1.05
CA TYR A 57 -25.41 -14.31 -0.31
C TYR A 57 -24.20 -14.13 -1.23
N THR A 58 -24.01 -15.07 -2.17
CA THR A 58 -22.93 -15.00 -3.16
C THR A 58 -23.12 -13.83 -4.12
N SER A 59 -24.32 -13.67 -4.68
CA SER A 59 -24.64 -12.57 -5.62
C SER A 59 -24.48 -11.18 -5.00
N LEU A 60 -24.79 -11.06 -3.71
CA LEU A 60 -24.66 -9.81 -2.93
C LEU A 60 -23.28 -9.65 -2.26
N GLY A 61 -22.33 -10.54 -2.52
CA GLY A 61 -20.98 -10.49 -1.94
C GLY A 61 -20.95 -10.66 -0.41
N LEU A 62 -22.00 -11.28 0.16
CA LEU A 62 -22.09 -11.56 1.59
C LEU A 62 -21.32 -12.85 1.91
N ARG A 63 -20.62 -12.86 3.05
CA ARG A 63 -19.89 -14.04 3.54
C ARG A 63 -20.72 -14.79 4.59
N TYR A 64 -20.50 -16.11 4.66
CA TYR A 64 -21.10 -17.00 5.68
C TYR A 64 -22.63 -17.01 5.61
N PRO A 65 -23.22 -17.68 4.60
CA PRO A 65 -24.65 -17.93 4.57
C PRO A 65 -25.07 -18.74 5.80
N PRO A 66 -26.26 -18.49 6.37
CA PRO A 66 -26.73 -19.20 7.55
C PRO A 66 -27.06 -20.67 7.21
N LEU A 67 -26.87 -21.53 8.20
CA LEU A 67 -27.27 -22.93 8.15
C LEU A 67 -28.68 -23.07 8.72
N PHE A 68 -29.53 -23.77 8.00
CA PHE A 68 -30.91 -24.03 8.43
C PHE A 68 -31.03 -25.45 9.01
N ARG A 69 -31.72 -25.55 10.15
CA ARG A 69 -32.11 -26.78 10.76
C ARG A 69 -33.61 -26.81 10.92
N GLN A 70 -34.23 -27.89 10.59
CA GLN A 70 -35.67 -28.07 10.64
C GLN A 70 -36.05 -29.10 11.67
N VAL A 71 -37.09 -28.79 12.45
CA VAL A 71 -37.71 -29.67 13.43
C VAL A 71 -39.22 -29.52 13.39
N SER A 72 -39.95 -30.59 13.83
CA SER A 72 -41.41 -30.58 13.79
C SER A 72 -42.06 -30.69 15.17
N THR A 73 -41.25 -30.98 16.20
CA THR A 73 -41.76 -31.16 17.58
C THR A 73 -41.00 -30.32 18.59
N THR A 74 -41.61 -30.10 19.76
CA THR A 74 -40.98 -29.35 20.87
C THR A 74 -39.78 -30.11 21.42
N GLU A 75 -39.81 -31.44 21.44
CA GLU A 75 -38.74 -32.30 21.93
C GLU A 75 -37.52 -32.22 21.01
N GLU A 76 -37.74 -32.32 19.69
CA GLU A 76 -36.69 -32.15 18.70
C GLU A 76 -36.04 -30.74 18.79
N ALA A 77 -36.87 -29.68 18.91
CA ALA A 77 -36.37 -28.33 19.08
C ALA A 77 -35.52 -28.19 20.35
N ALA A 78 -35.97 -28.79 21.48
CA ALA A 78 -35.23 -28.76 22.71
C ALA A 78 -33.88 -29.50 22.62
N GLU A 79 -33.82 -30.60 21.85
CA GLU A 79 -32.59 -31.36 21.61
C GLU A 79 -31.58 -30.55 20.74
N VAL A 80 -32.05 -29.96 19.65
CA VAL A 80 -31.23 -29.12 18.79
C VAL A 80 -30.65 -27.91 19.56
N LEU A 81 -31.46 -27.25 20.38
CA LEU A 81 -31.04 -26.14 21.22
C LEU A 81 -30.02 -26.53 22.32
N ARG A 82 -29.98 -27.80 22.74
CA ARG A 82 -28.97 -28.30 23.68
C ARG A 82 -27.66 -28.65 23.00
N THR A 83 -27.72 -29.11 21.76
CA THR A 83 -26.56 -29.66 21.03
C THR A 83 -25.93 -28.66 20.04
N THR A 84 -26.65 -27.61 19.65
CA THR A 84 -26.23 -26.64 18.64
C THR A 84 -26.52 -25.23 19.12
N ASN A 85 -25.60 -24.33 18.88
CA ASN A 85 -25.81 -22.91 19.09
C ASN A 85 -26.77 -22.37 18.01
N ILE A 86 -27.96 -21.98 18.37
CA ILE A 86 -28.99 -21.41 17.50
C ILE A 86 -29.05 -19.90 17.72
N ASP A 87 -29.02 -19.12 16.63
CA ASP A 87 -29.01 -17.66 16.68
C ASP A 87 -30.39 -17.06 16.35
N LEU A 88 -31.27 -17.80 15.71
CA LEU A 88 -32.63 -17.38 15.34
C LEU A 88 -33.57 -18.57 15.29
N VAL A 89 -34.77 -18.45 15.87
CA VAL A 89 -35.85 -19.43 15.73
C VAL A 89 -36.98 -18.85 14.88
N VAL A 90 -37.36 -19.55 13.84
CA VAL A 90 -38.48 -19.22 12.96
C VAL A 90 -39.57 -20.25 13.17
N CYS A 91 -40.68 -19.82 13.72
CA CYS A 91 -41.83 -20.67 14.04
C CYS A 91 -42.96 -20.54 13.00
N MET A 92 -43.46 -21.66 12.48
CA MET A 92 -44.64 -21.69 11.62
C MET A 92 -45.80 -22.28 12.42
N PRO A 93 -46.88 -21.49 12.69
CA PRO A 93 -48.02 -21.98 13.45
C PRO A 93 -48.82 -23.01 12.65
N GLY A 94 -49.04 -24.20 13.23
CA GLY A 94 -49.91 -25.26 12.71
C GLY A 94 -51.31 -25.24 13.33
N THR A 95 -52.17 -26.20 12.91
CA THR A 95 -53.52 -26.32 13.40
C THR A 95 -53.69 -27.43 14.48
N ALA A 96 -52.61 -28.12 14.85
CA ALA A 96 -52.59 -29.26 15.78
C ALA A 96 -51.93 -28.94 17.13
N ASP A 97 -52.07 -29.83 18.11
CA ASP A 97 -51.64 -29.70 19.50
C ASP A 97 -50.11 -29.52 19.71
N ASN A 98 -49.29 -29.90 18.73
CA ASN A 98 -47.84 -29.61 18.72
C ASN A 98 -47.58 -28.32 17.98
N ASP A 99 -47.81 -27.22 18.65
CA ASP A 99 -47.85 -25.92 18.04
C ASP A 99 -46.54 -25.16 18.19
N ALA A 100 -46.18 -24.45 17.14
CA ALA A 100 -45.02 -23.51 17.10
C ALA A 100 -45.03 -22.48 18.23
N PHE A 101 -46.19 -22.06 18.75
CA PHE A 101 -46.34 -21.20 19.92
C PHE A 101 -45.80 -21.86 21.18
N ASN A 102 -46.15 -23.15 21.43
CA ASN A 102 -45.65 -23.90 22.59
C ASN A 102 -44.11 -24.03 22.54
N VAL A 103 -43.58 -24.27 21.35
CA VAL A 103 -42.11 -24.30 21.15
C VAL A 103 -41.48 -22.98 21.46
N ALA A 104 -42.03 -21.87 20.94
CA ALA A 104 -41.51 -20.52 21.21
C ALA A 104 -41.55 -20.19 22.71
N HIS A 105 -42.63 -20.52 23.41
CA HIS A 105 -42.73 -20.38 24.88
C HIS A 105 -41.64 -21.20 25.59
N ALA A 106 -41.44 -22.45 25.19
CA ALA A 106 -40.38 -23.30 25.75
C ALA A 106 -38.99 -22.80 25.47
N VAL A 107 -38.74 -22.25 24.28
CA VAL A 107 -37.45 -21.62 23.88
C VAL A 107 -37.20 -20.36 24.72
N LYS A 108 -38.12 -19.44 24.74
CA LYS A 108 -37.96 -18.14 25.48
C LYS A 108 -37.86 -18.33 26.99
N ALA A 109 -38.51 -19.36 27.56
CA ALA A 109 -38.38 -19.70 28.97
C ALA A 109 -36.97 -20.16 29.36
N LYS A 110 -36.23 -20.80 28.45
CA LYS A 110 -34.86 -21.28 28.68
C LYS A 110 -33.77 -20.39 28.09
N PHE A 111 -34.05 -19.76 26.96
CA PHE A 111 -33.13 -18.93 26.17
C PHE A 111 -33.82 -17.63 25.80
N PRO A 112 -33.99 -16.67 26.75
CA PRO A 112 -34.76 -15.45 26.53
C PRO A 112 -34.15 -14.54 25.47
N ASP A 113 -32.85 -14.62 25.25
CA ASP A 113 -32.11 -13.75 24.34
C ASP A 113 -32.17 -14.21 22.89
N ILE A 114 -32.56 -15.44 22.61
CA ILE A 114 -32.67 -15.94 21.22
C ILE A 114 -33.88 -15.29 20.54
N PRO A 115 -33.72 -14.57 19.41
CA PRO A 115 -34.83 -14.01 18.66
C PRO A 115 -35.80 -15.11 18.17
N CYS A 116 -37.11 -14.90 18.36
CA CYS A 116 -38.14 -15.77 17.87
C CYS A 116 -39.08 -15.02 16.93
N VAL A 117 -39.24 -15.53 15.74
CA VAL A 117 -40.07 -14.95 14.68
C VAL A 117 -41.16 -15.92 14.26
N VAL A 118 -42.38 -15.41 14.09
CA VAL A 118 -43.49 -16.19 13.49
C VAL A 118 -43.52 -15.92 11.99
N LEU A 119 -43.58 -17.02 11.22
CA LEU A 119 -43.80 -16.99 9.78
C LEU A 119 -45.13 -17.68 9.46
N THR A 120 -46.14 -16.95 8.99
CA THR A 120 -47.50 -17.47 8.80
C THR A 120 -47.94 -17.47 7.34
N PRO A 121 -48.54 -18.54 6.84
CA PRO A 121 -49.17 -18.58 5.52
C PRO A 121 -50.58 -17.96 5.53
N PHE A 122 -50.76 -16.76 5.90
CA PHE A 122 -51.97 -15.92 6.04
C PHE A 122 -53.29 -16.61 5.75
N SER A 123 -53.81 -17.47 6.66
CA SER A 123 -55.12 -18.04 6.62
C SER A 123 -56.07 -17.40 7.68
N HIS A 124 -57.36 -17.33 7.41
CA HIS A 124 -58.34 -16.75 8.35
C HIS A 124 -58.32 -17.44 9.73
N GLY A 125 -57.99 -18.72 9.80
CA GLY A 125 -57.89 -19.50 11.05
C GLY A 125 -56.67 -19.05 11.88
N ILE A 126 -55.54 -18.87 11.25
CA ILE A 126 -54.31 -18.45 11.90
C ILE A 126 -54.37 -16.99 12.33
N THR A 127 -55.00 -16.11 11.54
CA THR A 127 -55.23 -14.70 11.93
C THR A 127 -56.03 -14.60 13.23
N ARG A 128 -57.12 -15.33 13.39
CA ARG A 128 -57.90 -15.38 14.66
C ARG A 128 -57.06 -15.92 15.83
N ARG A 129 -56.14 -16.84 15.57
CA ARG A 129 -55.30 -17.42 16.60
C ARG A 129 -54.26 -16.42 17.06
N ILE A 130 -53.59 -15.72 16.11
CA ILE A 130 -52.65 -14.64 16.38
C ILE A 130 -53.31 -13.51 17.17
N GLU A 131 -54.59 -13.22 16.93
CA GLU A 131 -55.37 -12.25 17.68
C GLU A 131 -55.67 -12.67 19.14
N ASN A 132 -55.68 -13.97 19.45
CA ASN A 132 -56.03 -14.53 20.76
C ASN A 132 -54.81 -15.01 21.59
N GLU A 133 -53.63 -15.13 21.01
CA GLU A 133 -52.41 -15.59 21.69
C GLU A 133 -51.56 -14.41 22.18
N ASP A 134 -50.71 -14.69 23.18
CA ASP A 134 -49.74 -13.72 23.65
C ASP A 134 -48.56 -13.58 22.67
N MET A 135 -48.64 -12.57 21.83
CA MET A 135 -47.59 -12.29 20.81
C MET A 135 -46.36 -11.59 21.37
N SER A 136 -46.31 -11.26 22.67
CA SER A 136 -45.21 -10.53 23.30
C SER A 136 -43.88 -11.32 23.32
N ILE A 137 -43.98 -12.68 23.19
CA ILE A 137 -42.81 -13.56 23.14
C ILE A 137 -42.09 -13.53 21.77
N PHE A 138 -42.76 -13.03 20.73
CA PHE A 138 -42.20 -12.99 19.40
C PHE A 138 -41.66 -11.60 19.09
N ASP A 139 -40.44 -11.58 18.57
CA ASP A 139 -39.83 -10.32 18.15
C ASP A 139 -40.57 -9.73 16.93
N TYR A 140 -40.91 -10.58 15.95
CA TYR A 140 -41.69 -10.17 14.78
C TYR A 140 -42.60 -11.28 14.29
N VAL A 141 -43.64 -10.89 13.53
CA VAL A 141 -44.56 -11.80 12.80
C VAL A 141 -44.46 -11.43 11.33
N PHE A 142 -44.30 -12.45 10.46
CA PHE A 142 -44.23 -12.25 9.02
C PHE A 142 -45.25 -13.11 8.27
N CYS A 143 -45.64 -12.60 7.09
CA CYS A 143 -46.52 -13.33 6.20
C CYS A 143 -45.69 -13.98 5.08
N TRP A 144 -45.76 -15.30 4.96
CA TRP A 144 -45.13 -16.02 3.86
C TRP A 144 -45.93 -15.80 2.55
N LEU A 145 -45.30 -15.16 1.56
CA LEU A 145 -45.87 -14.81 0.28
C LEU A 145 -45.22 -15.58 -0.89
N GLY A 146 -44.53 -16.67 -0.60
CA GLY A 146 -43.81 -17.46 -1.62
C GLY A 146 -42.50 -16.83 -2.09
N ASN A 147 -41.91 -15.95 -1.30
CA ASN A 147 -40.67 -15.26 -1.66
C ASN A 147 -39.55 -15.57 -0.65
N THR A 148 -38.54 -16.33 -1.08
CA THR A 148 -37.37 -16.72 -0.27
C THR A 148 -36.54 -15.51 0.20
N ASN A 149 -36.57 -14.38 -0.50
CA ASN A 149 -35.91 -13.15 -0.05
C ASN A 149 -36.51 -12.57 1.24
N LEU A 150 -37.72 -13.05 1.64
CA LEU A 150 -38.28 -12.71 2.94
C LEU A 150 -37.42 -13.30 4.08
N ILE A 151 -36.91 -14.52 3.93
CA ILE A 151 -36.06 -15.16 4.95
C ILE A 151 -34.75 -14.38 5.10
N LEU A 152 -34.12 -13.99 3.97
CA LEU A 152 -32.95 -13.09 3.99
C LEU A 152 -33.27 -11.80 4.72
N SER A 153 -34.44 -11.22 4.45
CA SER A 153 -34.84 -9.94 5.07
C SER A 153 -35.08 -10.06 6.57
N ILE A 154 -35.67 -11.18 7.02
CA ILE A 154 -35.85 -11.49 8.44
C ILE A 154 -34.49 -11.55 9.14
N ILE A 155 -33.56 -12.32 8.57
CA ILE A 155 -32.20 -12.47 9.11
C ILE A 155 -31.55 -11.08 9.21
N LYS A 156 -31.58 -10.30 8.14
CA LYS A 156 -30.96 -8.96 8.12
C LYS A 156 -31.64 -7.96 9.06
N LEU A 157 -32.96 -8.03 9.23
CA LEU A 157 -33.68 -7.19 10.18
C LEU A 157 -33.28 -7.49 11.64
N ILE A 158 -33.14 -8.76 11.97
CA ILE A 158 -32.67 -9.20 13.30
C ILE A 158 -31.21 -8.78 13.52
N GLU A 159 -30.34 -9.05 12.54
CA GLU A 159 -28.94 -8.59 12.60
C GLU A 159 -28.83 -7.09 12.76
N ASP A 160 -29.63 -6.31 12.01
CA ASP A 160 -29.64 -4.85 12.11
C ASP A 160 -30.05 -4.36 13.48
N ARG A 161 -31.10 -4.98 14.08
CA ARG A 161 -31.54 -4.66 15.42
C ARG A 161 -30.50 -4.99 16.51
N MET A 162 -29.84 -6.16 16.40
CA MET A 162 -28.83 -6.60 17.36
C MET A 162 -27.57 -5.73 17.35
N ASN A 163 -27.22 -5.16 16.20
CA ASN A 163 -25.99 -4.38 16.02
C ASN A 163 -26.22 -2.86 16.02
N LEU A 164 -27.46 -2.38 16.10
CA LEU A 164 -27.78 -0.97 15.88
C LEU A 164 -27.03 -0.03 16.81
N ASP A 165 -27.13 -0.26 18.12
CA ASP A 165 -26.49 0.57 19.15
C ASP A 165 -24.97 0.60 18.95
N HIS A 166 -24.36 -0.59 18.86
CA HIS A 166 -22.93 -0.73 18.70
C HIS A 166 -22.41 -0.08 17.42
N ASP A 167 -23.06 -0.34 16.27
CA ASP A 167 -22.58 0.14 14.97
C ASP A 167 -22.77 1.67 14.82
N ILE A 168 -23.77 2.25 15.49
CA ILE A 168 -23.94 3.70 15.58
C ILE A 168 -22.85 4.34 16.44
N GLU A 169 -22.58 3.80 17.62
CA GLU A 169 -21.55 4.33 18.53
C GLU A 169 -20.15 4.21 17.94
N GLU A 170 -19.83 3.08 17.31
CA GLU A 170 -18.50 2.81 16.76
C GLU A 170 -18.20 3.65 15.51
N ALA A 171 -19.17 3.75 14.58
CA ALA A 171 -18.93 4.29 13.26
C ALA A 171 -19.86 5.42 12.81
N GLY A 172 -20.95 5.67 13.52
CA GLY A 172 -22.01 6.57 13.06
C GLY A 172 -22.84 5.98 11.92
N VAL A 173 -23.01 4.66 11.91
CA VAL A 173 -23.83 3.98 10.89
C VAL A 173 -25.23 4.57 10.85
N GLN A 174 -25.79 4.73 9.67
CA GLN A 174 -27.11 5.33 9.50
C GLN A 174 -28.20 4.28 9.51
N MET A 175 -29.43 4.71 9.89
CA MET A 175 -30.61 3.84 9.83
C MET A 175 -31.72 4.43 8.97
N ILE A 176 -32.55 3.55 8.43
CA ILE A 176 -33.83 3.86 7.79
C ILE A 176 -34.92 3.39 8.74
N LEU A 177 -35.76 4.30 9.18
CA LEU A 177 -36.90 4.00 10.03
C LEU A 177 -38.11 3.66 9.16
N LEU A 178 -38.56 2.40 9.22
CA LEU A 178 -39.79 1.94 8.56
C LEU A 178 -40.90 1.80 9.59
N VAL A 179 -41.97 2.55 9.43
CA VAL A 179 -43.14 2.53 10.36
C VAL A 179 -44.33 1.92 9.64
N GLU A 180 -44.67 0.69 10.02
CA GLU A 180 -45.73 -0.10 9.38
C GLU A 180 -46.23 -1.17 10.38
N ASP A 181 -47.55 -1.19 10.62
CA ASP A 181 -48.19 -2.16 11.51
C ASP A 181 -48.80 -3.35 10.78
N SER A 182 -48.99 -3.23 9.47
CA SER A 182 -49.57 -4.30 8.65
C SER A 182 -48.55 -5.36 8.31
N ILE A 183 -48.72 -6.56 8.91
CA ILE A 183 -47.88 -7.72 8.69
C ILE A 183 -47.69 -8.00 7.20
N ARG A 184 -48.74 -7.92 6.42
CA ARG A 184 -48.70 -8.16 4.98
C ARG A 184 -47.87 -7.14 4.24
N PHE A 185 -47.97 -5.85 4.59
CA PHE A 185 -47.25 -4.81 3.90
C PHE A 185 -45.74 -4.82 4.19
N TYR A 186 -45.35 -4.87 5.47
CA TYR A 186 -43.92 -4.91 5.76
C TYR A 186 -43.28 -6.22 5.28
N SER A 187 -44.02 -7.38 5.29
CA SER A 187 -43.49 -8.63 4.71
C SER A 187 -43.28 -8.54 3.19
N SER A 188 -44.00 -7.67 2.50
CA SER A 188 -43.86 -7.40 1.06
C SER A 188 -42.77 -6.38 0.76
N VAL A 189 -42.65 -5.32 1.59
CA VAL A 189 -41.71 -4.22 1.36
C VAL A 189 -40.28 -4.57 1.73
N LEU A 190 -40.07 -5.25 2.87
CA LEU A 190 -38.72 -5.57 3.39
C LEU A 190 -37.83 -6.34 2.43
N PRO A 191 -38.32 -7.39 1.70
CA PRO A 191 -37.49 -8.09 0.71
C PRO A 191 -36.97 -7.16 -0.38
N SER A 192 -37.81 -6.28 -0.89
CA SER A 192 -37.40 -5.30 -1.91
C SER A 192 -36.46 -4.24 -1.36
N LEU A 193 -36.70 -3.77 -0.14
CA LEU A 193 -35.87 -2.77 0.52
C LEU A 193 -34.47 -3.32 0.80
N TYR A 194 -34.36 -4.51 1.40
CA TYR A 194 -33.07 -5.14 1.67
C TYR A 194 -32.30 -5.50 0.40
N SER A 195 -32.95 -6.12 -0.59
CA SER A 195 -32.31 -6.42 -1.86
C SER A 195 -31.74 -5.14 -2.51
N TYR A 196 -32.48 -4.05 -2.46
CA TYR A 196 -32.01 -2.75 -2.99
C TYR A 196 -30.83 -2.19 -2.19
N ILE A 197 -30.94 -2.10 -0.86
CA ILE A 197 -29.86 -1.58 0.02
C ILE A 197 -28.59 -2.41 -0.13
N LEU A 198 -28.70 -3.74 -0.13
CA LEU A 198 -27.55 -4.64 -0.25
C LEU A 198 -26.89 -4.50 -1.62
N ALA A 199 -27.65 -4.46 -2.71
CA ALA A 199 -27.14 -4.26 -4.05
C ALA A 199 -26.43 -2.90 -4.21
N GLN A 200 -27.01 -1.82 -3.69
CA GLN A 200 -26.36 -0.50 -3.71
C GLN A 200 -25.11 -0.46 -2.83
N SER A 201 -25.15 -1.07 -1.65
CA SER A 201 -23.98 -1.14 -0.78
C SER A 201 -22.85 -1.95 -1.42
N GLN A 202 -23.15 -3.02 -2.13
CA GLN A 202 -22.18 -3.77 -2.93
C GLN A 202 -21.57 -2.92 -4.04
N ARG A 203 -22.42 -2.16 -4.78
CA ARG A 203 -21.94 -1.21 -5.78
C ARG A 203 -20.99 -0.19 -5.18
N PHE A 204 -21.33 0.41 -4.02
CA PHE A 204 -20.45 1.35 -3.34
C PHE A 204 -19.18 0.69 -2.79
N ALA A 205 -19.26 -0.57 -2.41
CA ALA A 205 -18.10 -1.35 -1.95
C ALA A 205 -17.07 -1.59 -3.06
N THR A 206 -17.49 -1.61 -4.35
CA THR A 206 -16.54 -1.68 -5.48
C THR A 206 -15.62 -0.45 -5.57
N GLU A 207 -15.99 0.66 -4.91
CA GLU A 207 -15.12 1.84 -4.78
C GLU A 207 -14.02 1.68 -3.72
N ALA A 208 -13.96 0.56 -2.98
CA ALA A 208 -12.90 0.30 -2.03
C ALA A 208 -11.59 -0.08 -2.74
N LEU A 209 -10.48 0.09 -2.04
CA LEU A 209 -9.14 -0.05 -2.62
C LEU A 209 -8.76 -1.50 -2.97
N ASN A 210 -9.38 -2.47 -2.29
CA ASN A 210 -9.17 -3.90 -2.53
C ASN A 210 -10.40 -4.71 -2.08
N PRO A 211 -10.50 -6.02 -2.44
CA PRO A 211 -11.65 -6.87 -2.09
C PRO A 211 -11.90 -7.01 -0.58
N HIS A 212 -10.84 -6.99 0.24
CA HIS A 212 -10.98 -7.04 1.69
C HIS A 212 -11.66 -5.78 2.24
N SER A 213 -11.18 -4.60 1.84
CA SER A 213 -11.79 -3.31 2.19
C SER A 213 -13.22 -3.18 1.67
N ALA A 214 -13.52 -3.73 0.48
CA ALA A 214 -14.87 -3.81 -0.06
C ALA A 214 -15.81 -4.61 0.86
N THR A 215 -15.38 -5.81 1.27
CA THR A 215 -16.14 -6.64 2.20
C THR A 215 -16.38 -5.96 3.55
N LEU A 216 -15.39 -5.27 4.08
CA LEU A 216 -15.53 -4.52 5.33
C LEU A 216 -16.51 -3.35 5.18
N ARG A 217 -16.44 -2.61 4.08
CA ARG A 217 -17.33 -1.46 3.83
C ARG A 217 -18.81 -1.86 3.77
N MET A 218 -19.13 -3.08 3.31
CA MET A 218 -20.49 -3.63 3.33
C MET A 218 -21.10 -3.69 4.75
N ARG A 219 -20.29 -3.78 5.81
CA ARG A 219 -20.77 -3.78 7.19
C ARG A 219 -21.31 -2.42 7.62
N GLY A 220 -20.82 -1.33 7.03
CA GLY A 220 -21.27 0.04 7.28
C GLY A 220 -22.53 0.45 6.50
N ARG A 221 -23.23 -0.48 5.86
CA ARG A 221 -24.48 -0.20 5.16
C ARG A 221 -25.54 0.40 6.10
N PRO A 222 -26.46 1.21 5.61
CA PRO A 222 -27.59 1.65 6.39
C PRO A 222 -28.42 0.47 6.94
N LYS A 223 -28.79 0.55 8.23
CA LYS A 223 -29.62 -0.43 8.92
C LYS A 223 -31.09 -0.13 8.68
N VAL A 224 -31.95 -1.16 8.65
CA VAL A 224 -33.41 -0.98 8.61
C VAL A 224 -33.98 -1.29 9.97
N VAL A 225 -34.77 -0.38 10.50
CA VAL A 225 -35.44 -0.56 11.78
C VAL A 225 -36.96 -0.45 11.58
N LEU A 226 -37.67 -1.51 11.93
CA LEU A 226 -39.11 -1.58 11.81
C LEU A 226 -39.79 -1.19 13.13
N ALA A 227 -40.64 -0.19 13.10
CA ALA A 227 -41.56 0.19 14.18
C ALA A 227 -43.00 -0.11 13.80
N ARG A 228 -43.81 -0.61 14.76
CA ARG A 228 -45.19 -1.03 14.50
C ARG A 228 -46.24 -0.12 15.13
N ASN A 229 -45.77 0.89 15.88
CA ASN A 229 -46.68 1.85 16.49
C ASN A 229 -45.95 3.21 16.70
N HIS A 230 -46.73 4.26 16.99
CA HIS A 230 -46.24 5.63 17.15
C HIS A 230 -45.19 5.75 18.28
N ALA A 231 -45.46 5.17 19.45
CA ALA A 231 -44.57 5.28 20.59
C ALA A 231 -43.19 4.62 20.33
N GLU A 232 -43.19 3.48 19.69
CA GLU A 232 -41.98 2.78 19.26
C GLU A 232 -41.19 3.60 18.24
N ALA A 233 -41.86 4.13 17.22
CA ALA A 233 -41.24 4.99 16.20
C ALA A 233 -40.63 6.25 16.82
N MET A 234 -41.33 6.91 17.75
CA MET A 234 -40.85 8.08 18.48
C MET A 234 -39.65 7.76 19.36
N TYR A 235 -39.68 6.61 20.07
CA TYR A 235 -38.56 6.17 20.89
C TYR A 235 -37.29 5.95 20.03
N ILE A 236 -37.42 5.23 18.94
CA ILE A 236 -36.32 4.94 18.01
C ILE A 236 -35.78 6.25 17.42
N TYR A 237 -36.65 7.13 16.92
CA TYR A 237 -36.23 8.40 16.36
C TYR A 237 -35.47 9.26 17.37
N ASN A 238 -36.02 9.45 18.57
CA ASN A 238 -35.39 10.29 19.60
C ASN A 238 -34.06 9.75 20.07
N ARG A 239 -33.92 8.41 20.14
CA ARG A 239 -32.66 7.76 20.53
C ARG A 239 -31.56 7.92 19.47
N TYR A 240 -31.92 7.82 18.20
CA TYR A 240 -30.94 7.79 17.08
C TYR A 240 -31.09 8.95 16.11
N ARG A 241 -31.71 10.06 16.50
CA ARG A 241 -32.07 11.18 15.61
C ARG A 241 -30.95 11.68 14.70
N ASP A 242 -29.72 11.65 15.17
CA ASP A 242 -28.53 12.10 14.42
C ASP A 242 -28.08 11.11 13.35
N ASN A 243 -28.59 9.88 13.43
CA ASN A 243 -28.21 8.78 12.54
C ASN A 243 -29.37 8.29 11.66
N VAL A 244 -30.45 9.06 11.53
CA VAL A 244 -31.58 8.74 10.66
C VAL A 244 -31.28 9.22 9.23
N LEU A 245 -31.12 8.26 8.31
CA LEU A 245 -30.93 8.54 6.88
C LEU A 245 -32.23 9.00 6.23
N GLY A 246 -33.35 8.40 6.63
CA GLY A 246 -34.69 8.76 6.17
C GLY A 246 -35.76 7.94 6.87
N VAL A 247 -37.04 8.36 6.71
CA VAL A 247 -38.19 7.71 7.32
C VAL A 247 -39.21 7.32 6.25
N ILE A 248 -39.69 6.09 6.32
CA ILE A 248 -40.80 5.58 5.49
C ILE A 248 -41.93 5.23 6.47
N SER A 249 -43.05 5.94 6.39
CA SER A 249 -44.15 5.77 7.35
C SER A 249 -45.46 5.46 6.66
N ASP A 250 -46.19 4.48 7.17
CA ASP A 250 -47.62 4.38 6.91
C ASP A 250 -48.36 5.62 7.44
N CYS A 251 -49.52 5.88 6.93
CA CYS A 251 -50.40 6.94 7.41
C CYS A 251 -51.15 6.53 8.70
N ARG A 252 -51.58 5.26 8.80
CA ARG A 252 -52.53 4.78 9.80
C ARG A 252 -51.99 3.59 10.59
N PHE A 253 -51.62 3.81 11.83
CA PHE A 253 -51.18 2.77 12.77
C PHE A 253 -51.54 3.10 14.22
N PRO A 254 -51.38 2.14 15.19
CA PRO A 254 -51.68 2.35 16.61
C PRO A 254 -50.74 3.35 17.25
N MET A 255 -51.22 4.08 18.29
CA MET A 255 -50.35 5.00 19.04
C MET A 255 -49.38 4.26 19.98
N PHE A 256 -49.79 3.14 20.55
CA PHE A 256 -49.03 2.36 21.50
C PHE A 256 -48.99 0.87 21.11
N ALA A 257 -48.10 0.09 21.74
CA ALA A 257 -48.11 -1.37 21.66
C ALA A 257 -49.41 -1.90 22.30
N GLY A 258 -50.04 -2.91 21.72
CA GLY A 258 -51.19 -3.58 22.31
C GLY A 258 -50.83 -4.20 23.67
N SER A 259 -51.58 -3.99 24.72
CA SER A 259 -51.43 -4.66 25.99
C SER A 259 -52.55 -5.65 26.25
N THR A 260 -52.21 -6.90 26.50
CA THR A 260 -53.15 -7.88 27.11
C THR A 260 -53.17 -7.63 28.60
N ARG A 261 -54.29 -7.13 29.12
CA ARG A 261 -54.50 -7.04 30.57
C ARG A 261 -55.67 -7.98 30.91
N ASN A 262 -55.45 -9.00 31.72
CA ASN A 262 -56.44 -10.00 32.18
C ASN A 262 -57.17 -10.79 31.07
N GLY A 263 -56.51 -11.10 29.92
CA GLY A 263 -57.14 -11.88 28.85
C GLY A 263 -58.07 -11.09 27.95
N GLU A 264 -58.26 -9.79 28.17
CA GLU A 264 -58.98 -8.90 27.27
C GLU A 264 -57.99 -7.97 26.56
N GLN A 265 -57.94 -7.99 25.26
CA GLN A 265 -57.21 -6.98 24.47
C GLN A 265 -57.80 -5.61 24.71
N ALA A 266 -57.07 -4.70 25.32
CA ALA A 266 -57.48 -3.31 25.34
C ALA A 266 -57.58 -2.82 23.87
N ALA A 267 -58.70 -2.26 23.49
CA ALA A 267 -58.93 -1.69 22.16
C ALA A 267 -57.80 -0.65 21.89
N ASN A 268 -56.92 -0.98 21.00
CA ASN A 268 -55.82 -0.11 20.53
C ASN A 268 -56.08 0.29 19.09
N PRO A 269 -57.04 1.24 18.87
CA PRO A 269 -57.48 1.56 17.53
C PRO A 269 -56.37 2.24 16.74
N LYS A 270 -56.28 1.93 15.46
CA LYS A 270 -55.41 2.63 14.55
C LYS A 270 -55.90 4.06 14.39
N VAL A 271 -54.96 5.01 14.56
CA VAL A 271 -55.23 6.44 14.37
C VAL A 271 -54.96 6.80 12.92
N SER A 272 -55.93 7.36 12.23
CA SER A 272 -55.86 7.71 10.80
C SER A 272 -54.74 8.69 10.46
N ASP A 273 -54.28 9.43 11.42
CA ASP A 273 -53.35 10.57 11.30
C ASP A 273 -52.00 10.36 11.96
N ALA A 274 -51.78 9.14 12.50
CA ALA A 274 -50.57 8.83 13.26
C ALA A 274 -49.27 9.08 12.48
N GLY A 275 -49.25 8.71 11.20
CA GLY A 275 -48.11 8.95 10.34
C GLY A 275 -47.84 10.43 10.08
N PHE A 276 -48.90 11.25 9.90
CA PHE A 276 -48.70 12.68 9.76
C PHE A 276 -48.18 13.32 11.04
N GLN A 277 -48.67 12.93 12.21
CA GLN A 277 -48.18 13.42 13.51
C GLN A 277 -46.73 13.10 13.71
N LEU A 278 -46.31 11.87 13.38
CA LEU A 278 -44.91 11.43 13.46
C LEU A 278 -44.00 12.22 12.52
N LEU A 279 -44.38 12.30 11.24
CA LEU A 279 -43.58 12.99 10.22
C LEU A 279 -43.50 14.48 10.46
N GLU A 280 -44.58 15.11 10.98
CA GLU A 280 -44.55 16.52 11.37
C GLU A 280 -43.62 16.81 12.55
N TYR A 281 -43.59 15.92 13.55
CA TYR A 281 -42.65 16.01 14.64
C TYR A 281 -41.21 15.93 14.15
N ILE A 282 -40.88 14.91 13.30
CA ILE A 282 -39.55 14.71 12.74
C ILE A 282 -39.15 15.89 11.86
N HIS A 283 -40.06 16.41 11.04
CA HIS A 283 -39.81 17.55 10.15
C HIS A 283 -39.53 18.86 10.91
N ARG A 284 -40.18 19.07 12.07
CA ARG A 284 -39.89 20.23 12.92
C ARG A 284 -38.53 20.11 13.59
N ASP A 285 -38.13 18.91 14.04
CA ASP A 285 -36.83 18.65 14.66
C ASP A 285 -35.70 18.74 13.63
N ASN A 286 -35.88 18.08 12.47
CA ASN A 286 -34.88 18.10 11.39
C ASN A 286 -35.59 18.18 10.01
N PRO A 287 -35.74 19.38 9.44
CA PRO A 287 -36.45 19.59 8.16
C PRO A 287 -35.72 19.00 6.95
N PHE A 288 -34.50 18.49 7.12
CA PHE A 288 -33.69 17.98 6.02
C PHE A 288 -33.72 16.46 5.90
N ILE A 289 -34.31 15.73 6.85
CA ILE A 289 -34.50 14.27 6.74
C ILE A 289 -35.54 13.97 5.65
N PRO A 290 -35.24 13.09 4.68
CA PRO A 290 -36.23 12.64 3.71
C PRO A 290 -37.37 11.87 4.37
N LEU A 291 -38.58 12.26 4.09
CA LEU A 291 -39.79 11.68 4.65
C LEU A 291 -40.68 11.15 3.51
N ILE A 292 -40.97 9.84 3.56
CA ILE A 292 -41.86 9.16 2.62
C ILE A 292 -43.13 8.74 3.38
N MET A 293 -44.27 9.21 2.92
CA MET A 293 -45.59 8.76 3.37
C MET A 293 -46.09 7.65 2.47
N GLN A 294 -46.43 6.52 3.03
CA GLN A 294 -47.14 5.44 2.32
C GLN A 294 -48.60 5.40 2.74
N SER A 295 -49.53 5.36 1.80
CA SER A 295 -50.98 5.21 2.10
C SER A 295 -51.70 4.51 0.98
N ALA A 296 -52.75 3.74 1.35
CA ALA A 296 -53.72 3.20 0.42
C ALA A 296 -54.78 4.22 0.00
N GLU A 297 -54.87 5.35 0.71
CA GLU A 297 -55.86 6.41 0.47
C GLU A 297 -55.21 7.54 -0.34
N THR A 298 -55.61 7.71 -1.62
CA THR A 298 -55.06 8.71 -2.54
C THR A 298 -55.30 10.14 -2.09
N VAL A 299 -56.29 10.39 -1.26
CA VAL A 299 -56.57 11.70 -0.66
C VAL A 299 -55.39 12.22 0.18
N ASN A 300 -54.62 11.34 0.77
CA ASN A 300 -53.45 11.68 1.57
C ASN A 300 -52.28 12.21 0.73
N LYS A 301 -52.28 11.98 -0.59
CA LYS A 301 -51.23 12.44 -1.50
C LYS A 301 -51.08 13.96 -1.50
N ALA A 302 -52.18 14.67 -1.74
CA ALA A 302 -52.15 16.13 -1.78
C ALA A 302 -51.69 16.75 -0.44
N ARG A 303 -52.08 16.14 0.68
CA ARG A 303 -51.69 16.57 2.02
C ARG A 303 -50.22 16.30 2.29
N ALA A 304 -49.70 15.16 1.89
CA ALA A 304 -48.28 14.79 2.03
C ALA A 304 -47.38 15.73 1.19
N GLU A 305 -47.77 15.96 -0.06
CA GLU A 305 -47.02 16.85 -0.96
C GLU A 305 -47.03 18.31 -0.49
N ALA A 306 -48.16 18.78 0.06
CA ALA A 306 -48.28 20.13 0.64
C ALA A 306 -47.40 20.29 1.90
N ALA A 307 -47.23 19.23 2.65
CA ALA A 307 -46.31 19.18 3.82
C ALA A 307 -44.82 18.98 3.42
N GLY A 308 -44.53 18.78 2.14
CA GLY A 308 -43.17 18.55 1.63
C GLY A 308 -42.70 17.10 1.72
N TYR A 309 -43.60 16.14 2.03
CA TYR A 309 -43.28 14.71 2.09
C TYR A 309 -43.45 14.06 0.73
N LYS A 310 -42.68 13.02 0.48
CA LYS A 310 -42.88 12.17 -0.70
C LYS A 310 -43.99 11.18 -0.43
N PHE A 311 -44.72 10.82 -1.47
CA PHE A 311 -45.90 9.98 -1.36
C PHE A 311 -45.78 8.72 -2.23
N VAL A 312 -46.04 7.56 -1.64
CA VAL A 312 -46.06 6.25 -2.32
C VAL A 312 -47.46 5.63 -2.11
N ASP A 313 -48.16 5.35 -3.22
CA ASP A 313 -49.45 4.71 -3.18
C ASP A 313 -49.32 3.21 -2.96
N LYS A 314 -49.84 2.70 -1.82
CA LYS A 314 -49.83 1.26 -1.45
C LYS A 314 -50.66 0.40 -2.42
N ASN A 315 -51.63 0.94 -3.13
CA ASN A 315 -52.45 0.25 -4.11
C ASN A 315 -51.85 0.25 -5.52
N SER A 316 -50.77 0.99 -5.73
CA SER A 316 -50.09 1.04 -7.02
C SER A 316 -49.44 -0.29 -7.35
N LYS A 317 -49.65 -0.79 -8.58
CA LYS A 317 -48.88 -1.96 -9.08
C LYS A 317 -47.38 -1.70 -9.19
N LYS A 318 -46.97 -0.44 -9.14
CA LYS A 318 -45.56 0.02 -9.21
C LYS A 318 -45.01 0.47 -7.86
N MET A 319 -45.73 0.22 -6.76
CA MET A 319 -45.39 0.69 -5.41
C MET A 319 -43.93 0.46 -5.07
N LEU A 320 -43.40 -0.73 -5.29
CA LEU A 320 -42.01 -1.06 -5.00
C LEU A 320 -41.01 -0.35 -5.92
N ILE A 321 -41.40 -0.06 -7.16
CA ILE A 321 -40.58 0.71 -8.12
C ILE A 321 -40.55 2.16 -7.69
N ASP A 322 -41.71 2.74 -7.36
CA ASP A 322 -41.83 4.11 -6.90
C ASP A 322 -41.06 4.31 -5.60
N LEU A 323 -41.14 3.37 -4.66
CA LEU A 323 -40.36 3.40 -3.42
C LEU A 323 -38.84 3.38 -3.70
N ARG A 324 -38.36 2.52 -4.60
CA ARG A 324 -36.94 2.48 -4.98
C ARG A 324 -36.49 3.80 -5.60
N GLN A 325 -37.31 4.41 -6.45
CA GLN A 325 -36.97 5.70 -7.04
C GLN A 325 -36.81 6.78 -5.96
N GLU A 326 -37.72 6.85 -4.98
CA GLU A 326 -37.62 7.81 -3.89
C GLU A 326 -36.39 7.56 -3.00
N LEU A 327 -36.01 6.31 -2.76
CA LEU A 327 -34.78 5.96 -2.06
C LEU A 327 -33.53 6.39 -2.85
N GLU A 328 -33.53 6.18 -4.15
CA GLU A 328 -32.42 6.57 -5.02
C GLU A 328 -32.23 8.09 -5.04
N GLU A 329 -33.32 8.85 -5.22
CA GLU A 329 -33.26 10.30 -5.39
C GLU A 329 -33.06 11.06 -4.07
N HIS A 330 -33.57 10.56 -2.93
CA HIS A 330 -33.66 11.34 -1.69
C HIS A 330 -32.87 10.76 -0.52
N PHE A 331 -32.62 9.43 -0.44
CA PHE A 331 -31.87 8.82 0.66
C PHE A 331 -30.37 8.72 0.36
N GLY A 332 -29.92 9.20 -0.79
CA GLY A 332 -28.51 9.25 -1.15
C GLY A 332 -27.95 7.97 -1.79
N PHE A 333 -28.79 7.00 -2.15
CA PHE A 333 -28.34 5.78 -2.82
C PHE A 333 -28.00 5.97 -4.31
N GLY A 334 -28.62 6.97 -4.98
CA GLY A 334 -28.33 7.32 -6.36
C GLY A 334 -27.11 8.22 -6.53
N ASP A 335 -26.91 8.67 -7.76
CA ASP A 335 -25.93 9.71 -8.08
C ASP A 335 -26.28 11.01 -7.35
N PHE A 336 -25.24 11.78 -6.93
CA PHE A 336 -25.49 13.09 -6.37
C PHE A 336 -25.81 14.10 -7.50
N ILE A 337 -26.96 14.75 -7.42
CA ILE A 337 -27.42 15.68 -8.44
C ILE A 337 -27.36 17.11 -7.91
N PHE A 338 -26.36 17.87 -8.36
CA PHE A 338 -26.36 19.31 -8.15
C PHE A 338 -27.46 19.94 -9.00
N ARG A 339 -28.35 20.73 -8.39
CA ARG A 339 -29.47 21.41 -9.03
C ARG A 339 -29.37 22.90 -8.81
N ASP A 340 -29.85 23.64 -9.79
CA ASP A 340 -30.08 25.05 -9.62
C ASP A 340 -31.20 25.27 -8.57
N PRO A 341 -30.99 26.10 -7.55
CA PRO A 341 -31.97 26.28 -6.45
C PRO A 341 -33.31 26.87 -6.91
N THR A 342 -33.29 27.66 -7.97
CA THR A 342 -34.49 28.39 -8.51
C THR A 342 -35.20 27.55 -9.55
N THR A 343 -34.53 27.13 -10.61
CA THR A 343 -35.10 26.42 -11.75
C THR A 343 -35.25 24.92 -11.52
N LYS A 344 -34.61 24.37 -10.51
CA LYS A 344 -34.49 22.93 -10.24
C LYS A 344 -33.79 22.13 -11.35
N ALA A 345 -33.26 22.80 -12.37
CA ALA A 345 -32.52 22.17 -13.46
C ALA A 345 -31.28 21.43 -12.95
N VAL A 346 -30.94 20.33 -13.59
CA VAL A 346 -29.72 19.56 -13.28
C VAL A 346 -28.50 20.34 -13.77
N VAL A 347 -27.63 20.70 -12.84
CA VAL A 347 -26.36 21.39 -13.12
C VAL A 347 -25.24 20.38 -13.37
N ARG A 348 -25.11 19.40 -12.47
CA ARG A 348 -24.10 18.37 -12.56
C ARG A 348 -24.58 17.09 -11.86
N ARG A 349 -24.19 15.95 -12.42
CA ARG A 349 -24.38 14.63 -11.83
C ARG A 349 -23.03 14.08 -11.38
N ILE A 350 -22.95 13.56 -10.16
CA ILE A 350 -21.75 13.03 -9.51
C ILE A 350 -22.02 11.59 -9.08
N ARG A 351 -21.25 10.65 -9.56
CA ARG A 351 -21.43 9.21 -9.32
C ARG A 351 -20.64 8.69 -8.13
N ASN A 352 -19.44 9.23 -7.90
CA ASN A 352 -18.51 8.75 -6.89
C ASN A 352 -17.70 9.91 -6.25
N LEU A 353 -16.90 9.57 -5.22
CA LEU A 353 -16.14 10.55 -4.47
C LEU A 353 -15.09 11.28 -5.32
N LYS A 354 -14.46 10.59 -6.28
CA LYS A 354 -13.48 11.19 -7.17
C LYS A 354 -14.12 12.23 -8.09
N GLU A 355 -15.26 11.90 -8.68
CA GLU A 355 -16.00 12.88 -9.50
C GLU A 355 -16.40 14.12 -8.69
N LEU A 356 -16.75 13.97 -7.40
CA LEU A 356 -17.01 15.11 -6.52
C LEU A 356 -15.76 15.96 -6.35
N GLN A 357 -14.60 15.35 -6.07
CA GLN A 357 -13.31 16.02 -5.96
C GLN A 357 -12.96 16.80 -7.24
N ASP A 358 -13.06 16.16 -8.40
CA ASP A 358 -12.65 16.74 -9.69
C ASP A 358 -13.56 17.90 -10.15
N ASN A 359 -14.82 17.89 -9.72
CA ASN A 359 -15.82 18.87 -10.18
C ASN A 359 -16.15 19.95 -9.16
N ILE A 360 -15.72 19.85 -7.89
CA ILE A 360 -16.19 20.74 -6.81
C ILE A 360 -15.95 22.23 -7.12
N PHE A 361 -14.83 22.57 -7.77
CA PHE A 361 -14.50 23.94 -8.17
C PHE A 361 -15.30 24.45 -9.36
N ASN A 362 -15.93 23.54 -10.13
CA ASN A 362 -16.73 23.87 -11.31
C ASN A 362 -18.24 23.95 -11.02
N ILE A 363 -18.68 23.66 -9.79
CA ILE A 363 -20.08 23.75 -9.38
C ILE A 363 -20.46 25.22 -9.18
N PRO A 364 -21.60 25.72 -9.77
CA PRO A 364 -22.07 27.06 -9.51
C PRO A 364 -22.28 27.33 -8.02
N SER A 365 -21.94 28.53 -7.58
CA SER A 365 -21.96 28.93 -6.16
C SER A 365 -23.33 28.73 -5.51
N ASP A 366 -24.43 29.15 -6.17
CA ASP A 366 -25.78 29.04 -5.64
C ASP A 366 -26.20 27.57 -5.45
N SER A 367 -25.83 26.70 -6.38
CA SER A 367 -26.06 25.25 -6.28
C SER A 367 -25.27 24.64 -5.12
N LEU A 368 -24.00 24.98 -4.99
CA LEU A 368 -23.17 24.48 -3.90
C LEU A 368 -23.73 24.89 -2.54
N LEU A 369 -24.02 26.17 -2.34
CA LEU A 369 -24.61 26.71 -1.11
C LEU A 369 -25.95 26.07 -0.78
N TYR A 370 -26.80 25.84 -1.80
CA TYR A 370 -28.06 25.16 -1.63
C TYR A 370 -27.92 23.76 -1.05
N HIS A 371 -26.92 22.98 -1.55
CA HIS A 371 -26.74 21.61 -1.12
C HIS A 371 -25.95 21.47 0.20
N THR A 372 -24.95 22.32 0.44
CA THR A 372 -24.18 22.33 1.69
C THR A 372 -25.02 22.77 2.89
N SER A 373 -25.85 23.84 2.73
CA SER A 373 -26.72 24.33 3.82
C SER A 373 -27.82 23.34 4.26
N ARG A 374 -28.09 22.31 3.47
CA ARG A 374 -29.13 21.28 3.71
C ARG A 374 -28.52 19.89 4.01
N ASN A 375 -27.22 19.80 4.21
CA ASN A 375 -26.51 18.54 4.48
C ASN A 375 -26.74 17.44 3.42
N HIS A 376 -27.06 17.82 2.18
CA HIS A 376 -27.30 16.84 1.13
C HIS A 376 -26.05 16.05 0.78
N ILE A 377 -24.87 16.70 0.75
CA ILE A 377 -23.58 16.04 0.46
C ILE A 377 -23.26 15.05 1.59
N SER A 378 -23.37 15.47 2.85
CA SER A 378 -23.12 14.60 4.00
C SER A 378 -23.99 13.35 4.01
N ARG A 379 -25.31 13.49 3.69
CA ARG A 379 -26.24 12.36 3.59
C ARG A 379 -25.84 11.38 2.48
N TRP A 380 -25.49 11.91 1.31
CA TRP A 380 -25.02 11.09 0.19
C TRP A 380 -23.76 10.31 0.52
N LEU A 381 -22.83 10.91 1.27
CA LEU A 381 -21.62 10.25 1.77
C LEU A 381 -21.93 9.18 2.84
N CYS A 382 -22.88 9.46 3.74
CA CYS A 382 -23.34 8.51 4.75
C CYS A 382 -23.93 7.24 4.14
N ALA A 383 -24.78 7.38 3.12
CA ALA A 383 -25.36 6.24 2.41
C ALA A 383 -24.29 5.33 1.78
N ARG A 384 -23.12 5.90 1.48
CA ARG A 384 -21.94 5.21 0.92
C ARG A 384 -20.95 4.72 1.97
N ALA A 385 -21.28 4.81 3.25
CA ALA A 385 -20.39 4.50 4.37
C ALA A 385 -19.04 5.28 4.34
N ILE A 386 -19.08 6.56 3.90
CA ILE A 386 -17.95 7.50 3.94
C ILE A 386 -18.13 8.40 5.18
N PHE A 387 -18.19 7.77 6.35
CA PHE A 387 -18.51 8.42 7.62
C PHE A 387 -17.51 9.53 8.04
N PRO A 388 -16.18 9.37 7.91
CA PRO A 388 -15.24 10.42 8.32
C PRO A 388 -15.50 11.76 7.65
N VAL A 389 -15.67 11.78 6.32
CA VAL A 389 -15.95 12.99 5.55
C VAL A 389 -17.37 13.50 5.85
N SER A 390 -18.34 12.60 5.89
CA SER A 390 -19.73 12.98 6.18
C SER A 390 -19.90 13.65 7.53
N ASN A 391 -19.32 13.05 8.61
CA ASN A 391 -19.39 13.60 9.95
C ASN A 391 -18.64 14.94 10.04
N PHE A 392 -17.51 15.05 9.38
CA PHE A 392 -16.77 16.31 9.29
C PHE A 392 -17.63 17.41 8.65
N LEU A 393 -18.18 17.16 7.46
CA LEU A 393 -19.00 18.15 6.72
C LEU A 393 -20.32 18.48 7.44
N LYS A 394 -20.93 17.51 8.15
CA LYS A 394 -22.16 17.72 8.93
C LYS A 394 -21.93 18.70 10.09
N ASN A 395 -20.74 18.67 10.69
CA ASN A 395 -20.42 19.51 11.84
C ASN A 395 -19.96 20.93 11.45
N ILE A 396 -19.71 21.17 10.16
CA ILE A 396 -19.35 22.51 9.68
C ILE A 396 -20.62 23.35 9.50
N THR A 397 -20.66 24.46 10.21
CA THR A 397 -21.72 25.47 10.02
C THR A 397 -21.38 26.31 8.80
N PHE A 398 -21.63 25.79 7.60
CA PHE A 398 -21.36 26.52 6.34
C PHE A 398 -22.01 27.91 6.27
N LYS A 399 -22.98 28.20 7.12
CA LYS A 399 -23.58 29.55 7.25
C LYS A 399 -22.58 30.59 7.76
N GLU A 400 -21.55 30.17 8.51
CA GLU A 400 -20.52 31.05 9.08
C GLU A 400 -19.36 31.28 8.10
N VAL A 401 -19.23 30.43 7.06
CA VAL A 401 -18.21 30.57 6.02
C VAL A 401 -18.81 31.40 4.88
N GLN A 402 -18.49 32.69 4.83
CA GLN A 402 -19.06 33.61 3.82
C GLN A 402 -18.45 33.40 2.41
N ASP A 403 -17.25 32.83 2.34
CA ASP A 403 -16.54 32.59 1.07
C ASP A 403 -16.88 31.23 0.48
N VAL A 404 -17.50 31.20 -0.70
CA VAL A 404 -17.89 29.99 -1.41
C VAL A 404 -16.67 29.17 -1.88
N ASP A 405 -15.55 29.85 -2.21
CA ASP A 405 -14.33 29.16 -2.60
C ASP A 405 -13.67 28.46 -1.39
N ALA A 406 -13.83 29.03 -0.20
CA ALA A 406 -13.47 28.33 1.03
C ALA A 406 -14.32 27.07 1.26
N HIS A 407 -15.65 27.09 0.93
CA HIS A 407 -16.48 25.88 0.98
C HIS A 407 -15.95 24.78 0.03
N ARG A 408 -15.58 25.18 -1.20
CA ARG A 408 -14.99 24.24 -2.18
C ARG A 408 -13.71 23.63 -1.66
N GLN A 409 -12.81 24.45 -1.14
CA GLN A 409 -11.53 24.01 -0.62
C GLN A 409 -11.70 23.05 0.56
N ILE A 410 -12.58 23.38 1.52
CA ILE A 410 -12.85 22.51 2.68
C ILE A 410 -13.37 21.14 2.24
N ILE A 411 -14.30 21.08 1.30
CA ILE A 411 -14.84 19.80 0.80
C ILE A 411 -13.74 19.03 0.05
N PHE A 412 -12.97 19.71 -0.79
CA PHE A 412 -11.86 19.12 -1.53
C PHE A 412 -10.81 18.53 -0.60
N ASP A 413 -10.34 19.30 0.38
CA ASP A 413 -9.32 18.88 1.34
C ASP A 413 -9.80 17.70 2.19
N ALA A 414 -11.07 17.71 2.64
CA ALA A 414 -11.64 16.60 3.37
C ALA A 414 -11.68 15.30 2.55
N ILE A 415 -11.97 15.38 1.25
CA ILE A 415 -11.97 14.23 0.35
C ILE A 415 -10.55 13.72 0.14
N VAL A 416 -9.60 14.60 -0.12
CA VAL A 416 -8.18 14.25 -0.33
C VAL A 416 -7.62 13.58 0.92
N GLU A 417 -7.86 14.16 2.10
CA GLU A 417 -7.41 13.60 3.38
C GLU A 417 -8.03 12.22 3.65
N TYR A 418 -9.32 12.05 3.38
CA TYR A 418 -9.97 10.73 3.51
C TYR A 418 -9.32 9.69 2.58
N ARG A 419 -9.02 10.06 1.33
CA ARG A 419 -8.35 9.16 0.39
C ARG A 419 -6.94 8.80 0.87
N HIS A 420 -6.19 9.78 1.38
CA HIS A 420 -4.88 9.51 2.00
C HIS A 420 -5.00 8.57 3.20
N MET A 421 -5.90 8.85 4.12
CA MET A 421 -6.14 8.04 5.31
C MET A 421 -6.50 6.58 4.97
N LYS A 422 -7.38 6.37 3.97
CA LYS A 422 -7.78 5.01 3.55
C LYS A 422 -6.69 4.26 2.80
N ASN A 423 -5.71 4.95 2.23
CA ASN A 423 -4.55 4.35 1.59
C ASN A 423 -3.46 3.89 2.59
N ILE A 424 -3.59 4.22 3.89
CA ILE A 424 -2.60 3.81 4.90
C ILE A 424 -2.67 2.29 5.11
N GLY A 425 -1.55 1.62 4.86
CA GLY A 425 -1.42 0.17 5.06
C GLY A 425 -2.19 -0.69 4.05
N VAL A 426 -2.69 -0.12 2.98
CA VAL A 426 -3.50 -0.81 1.97
C VAL A 426 -2.82 -0.71 0.61
N VAL A 427 -2.54 -1.87 0.00
CA VAL A 427 -2.12 -1.93 -1.41
C VAL A 427 -3.37 -1.87 -2.28
N ALA A 428 -3.56 -0.74 -2.96
CA ALA A 428 -4.71 -0.53 -3.82
C ALA A 428 -4.61 -1.34 -5.12
N LEU A 429 -5.74 -1.89 -5.60
CA LEU A 429 -5.84 -2.36 -6.98
C LEU A 429 -5.87 -1.15 -7.91
N PHE A 430 -5.17 -1.25 -9.03
CA PHE A 430 -5.19 -0.22 -10.05
C PHE A 430 -6.59 -0.11 -10.66
N ASP A 431 -7.14 1.10 -10.65
CA ASP A 431 -8.44 1.41 -11.24
C ASP A 431 -8.27 2.69 -12.07
N ARG A 432 -8.50 2.59 -13.37
CA ARG A 432 -8.31 3.69 -14.35
C ARG A 432 -9.05 4.95 -13.98
N ASP A 433 -10.30 4.78 -13.49
CA ASP A 433 -11.18 5.89 -13.19
C ASP A 433 -10.82 6.59 -11.88
N ARG A 434 -9.97 5.98 -11.05
CA ARG A 434 -9.61 6.48 -9.71
C ARG A 434 -8.14 6.80 -9.53
N PHE A 435 -7.28 6.27 -10.41
CA PHE A 435 -5.85 6.57 -10.36
C PHE A 435 -5.60 7.99 -10.89
N ASP A 436 -5.04 8.86 -10.06
CA ASP A 436 -4.84 10.28 -10.34
C ASP A 436 -3.56 10.83 -9.69
N SER A 437 -3.42 12.15 -9.66
CA SER A 437 -2.27 12.83 -9.05
C SER A 437 -2.12 12.55 -7.55
N TYR A 438 -3.19 12.16 -6.85
CA TYR A 438 -3.20 11.87 -5.41
C TYR A 438 -2.98 10.38 -5.09
N SER A 439 -2.94 9.52 -6.10
CA SER A 439 -2.65 8.10 -5.96
C SER A 439 -1.14 7.87 -6.06
N HIS A 440 -0.51 7.31 -5.02
CA HIS A 440 0.94 7.10 -5.00
C HIS A 440 1.35 5.66 -5.25
N PHE A 441 0.53 4.68 -4.85
CA PHE A 441 0.86 3.27 -4.99
C PHE A 441 -0.36 2.44 -5.39
N ALA A 442 -0.22 1.64 -6.47
CA ALA A 442 -1.24 0.67 -6.89
C ALA A 442 -0.60 -0.59 -7.50
N ARG A 443 -1.39 -1.68 -7.56
CA ARG A 443 -0.97 -2.92 -8.22
C ARG A 443 -1.92 -3.31 -9.35
N ILE A 444 -1.37 -3.90 -10.41
CA ILE A 444 -2.08 -4.56 -11.50
C ILE A 444 -1.86 -6.06 -11.35
N GLY A 445 -2.94 -6.82 -11.24
CA GLY A 445 -2.91 -8.26 -10.96
C GLY A 445 -3.12 -8.60 -9.50
N ASP A 446 -3.26 -9.90 -9.22
CA ASP A 446 -3.55 -10.45 -7.87
C ASP A 446 -2.38 -11.24 -7.28
N GLY A 447 -1.30 -11.40 -8.04
CA GLY A 447 -0.08 -12.08 -7.62
C GLY A 447 0.77 -11.29 -6.62
N SER A 448 2.01 -11.71 -6.44
CA SER A 448 2.97 -11.05 -5.56
C SER A 448 3.51 -9.74 -6.16
N LEU A 449 3.78 -8.76 -5.31
CA LEU A 449 4.47 -7.52 -5.67
C LEU A 449 5.98 -7.70 -5.89
N GLY A 450 6.55 -8.84 -5.51
CA GLY A 450 7.99 -9.04 -5.42
C GLY A 450 8.64 -8.26 -4.27
N GLY A 451 9.95 -8.33 -4.13
CA GLY A 451 10.70 -7.73 -3.03
C GLY A 451 10.66 -6.21 -3.04
N LYS A 452 11.07 -5.58 -4.15
CA LYS A 452 11.08 -4.11 -4.26
C LYS A 452 9.68 -3.51 -4.14
N GLY A 453 8.66 -4.15 -4.79
CA GLY A 453 7.28 -3.71 -4.69
C GLY A 453 6.74 -3.74 -3.26
N ARG A 454 7.06 -4.80 -2.49
CA ARG A 454 6.72 -4.90 -1.05
C ARG A 454 7.43 -3.83 -0.23
N GLY A 455 8.72 -3.60 -0.49
CA GLY A 455 9.50 -2.56 0.18
C GLY A 455 8.92 -1.16 -0.04
N LEU A 456 8.50 -0.84 -1.27
CA LEU A 456 7.86 0.45 -1.60
C LEU A 456 6.50 0.61 -0.91
N ALA A 457 5.66 -0.43 -0.92
CA ALA A 457 4.38 -0.40 -0.19
C ALA A 457 4.59 -0.21 1.32
N PHE A 458 5.65 -0.80 1.87
CA PHE A 458 6.03 -0.65 3.26
C PHE A 458 6.52 0.77 3.58
N LEU A 459 7.34 1.38 2.71
CA LEU A 459 7.77 2.79 2.84
C LEU A 459 6.59 3.76 2.80
N ASP A 460 5.65 3.58 1.87
CA ASP A 460 4.42 4.38 1.79
C ASP A 460 3.62 4.30 3.09
N ASN A 461 3.53 3.10 3.67
CA ASN A 461 2.87 2.89 4.96
C ASN A 461 3.63 3.56 6.13
N ILE A 462 4.97 3.46 6.18
CA ILE A 462 5.78 4.15 7.18
C ILE A 462 5.53 5.65 7.13
N ILE A 463 5.66 6.27 5.95
CA ILE A 463 5.48 7.73 5.79
C ILE A 463 4.10 8.15 6.29
N LYS A 464 3.05 7.42 5.96
CA LYS A 464 1.67 7.75 6.33
C LYS A 464 1.36 7.53 7.82
N ARG A 465 2.04 6.58 8.47
CA ARG A 465 1.86 6.30 9.91
C ARG A 465 2.66 7.21 10.83
N HIS A 466 3.66 7.90 10.30
CA HIS A 466 4.57 8.75 11.06
C HIS A 466 4.38 10.22 10.66
N PRO A 467 3.44 10.95 11.32
CA PRO A 467 3.11 12.33 10.98
C PRO A 467 4.29 13.30 11.17
N GLU A 468 5.34 12.91 11.89
CA GLU A 468 6.57 13.65 12.04
C GLU A 468 7.28 13.92 10.69
N PHE A 469 7.04 13.12 9.65
CA PHE A 469 7.52 13.43 8.30
C PHE A 469 6.90 14.70 7.71
N ASN A 470 5.75 15.14 8.20
CA ASN A 470 5.05 16.33 7.74
C ASN A 470 5.32 17.58 8.59
N GLN A 471 6.29 17.51 9.55
CA GLN A 471 6.57 18.63 10.45
C GLN A 471 7.30 19.81 9.79
N PHE A 472 7.90 19.60 8.61
CA PHE A 472 8.67 20.62 7.90
C PHE A 472 7.79 21.32 6.86
N GLU A 473 7.40 22.55 7.12
CA GLU A 473 6.60 23.33 6.17
C GLU A 473 7.31 23.52 4.83
N GLY A 474 6.59 23.30 3.71
CA GLY A 474 7.17 23.40 2.37
C GLY A 474 8.04 22.19 1.95
N VAL A 475 8.14 21.16 2.78
CA VAL A 475 8.83 19.91 2.45
C VAL A 475 7.83 18.77 2.29
N LYS A 476 7.79 18.18 1.10
CA LYS A 476 6.94 17.01 0.82
C LYS A 476 7.78 15.75 0.96
N VAL A 477 7.33 14.81 1.82
CA VAL A 477 7.92 13.48 1.95
C VAL A 477 6.97 12.44 1.38
N SER A 478 7.43 11.63 0.44
CA SER A 478 6.59 10.59 -0.20
C SER A 478 7.45 9.52 -0.88
N ILE A 479 6.81 8.46 -1.37
CA ILE A 479 7.38 7.62 -2.43
C ILE A 479 7.02 8.23 -3.79
N PRO A 480 7.80 8.01 -4.86
CA PRO A 480 7.38 8.37 -6.20
C PRO A 480 6.14 7.57 -6.61
N LYS A 481 5.34 8.12 -7.51
CA LYS A 481 4.16 7.44 -8.02
C LYS A 481 4.55 6.10 -8.64
N THR A 482 3.93 5.03 -8.17
CA THR A 482 4.33 3.67 -8.46
C THR A 482 3.13 2.80 -8.82
N VAL A 483 3.25 2.02 -9.87
CA VAL A 483 2.34 0.93 -10.22
C VAL A 483 3.15 -0.36 -10.35
N VAL A 484 2.70 -1.43 -9.71
CA VAL A 484 3.38 -2.73 -9.74
C VAL A 484 2.58 -3.73 -10.56
N LEU A 485 3.18 -4.27 -11.62
CA LEU A 485 2.67 -5.45 -12.30
C LEU A 485 3.03 -6.67 -11.47
N CYS A 486 2.02 -7.36 -10.95
CA CYS A 486 2.22 -8.51 -10.07
C CYS A 486 2.73 -9.75 -10.84
N THR A 487 3.18 -10.76 -10.12
CA THR A 487 3.77 -11.97 -10.71
C THR A 487 2.82 -12.80 -11.57
N ASP A 488 1.51 -12.71 -11.38
CA ASP A 488 0.52 -13.34 -12.24
C ASP A 488 0.48 -12.75 -13.66
N VAL A 489 0.84 -11.48 -13.83
CA VAL A 489 1.00 -10.83 -15.14
C VAL A 489 2.20 -11.44 -15.89
N PHE A 490 3.28 -11.73 -15.18
CA PHE A 490 4.44 -12.44 -15.72
C PHE A 490 4.06 -13.87 -16.15
N ASP A 491 3.38 -14.63 -15.28
CA ASP A 491 2.92 -15.98 -15.58
C ASP A 491 2.06 -15.99 -16.85
N GLU A 492 1.07 -15.08 -16.92
CA GLU A 492 0.20 -14.94 -18.09
C GLU A 492 0.98 -14.61 -19.38
N PHE A 493 1.98 -13.73 -19.29
CA PHE A 493 2.84 -13.39 -20.41
C PHE A 493 3.68 -14.59 -20.88
N MET A 494 4.27 -15.33 -19.95
CA MET A 494 5.09 -16.51 -20.24
C MET A 494 4.25 -17.64 -20.86
N ASP A 495 3.08 -17.91 -20.29
CA ASP A 495 2.18 -19.00 -20.74
C ASP A 495 1.55 -18.69 -22.09
N THR A 496 1.03 -17.46 -22.29
CA THR A 496 0.38 -17.06 -23.54
C THR A 496 1.32 -17.15 -24.74
N ASN A 497 2.61 -16.86 -24.52
CA ASN A 497 3.63 -16.87 -25.58
C ASN A 497 4.49 -18.13 -25.60
N ASN A 498 4.25 -19.11 -24.74
CA ASN A 498 5.02 -20.36 -24.62
C ASN A 498 6.54 -20.13 -24.48
N LEU A 499 6.95 -19.17 -23.65
CA LEU A 499 8.35 -18.71 -23.57
C LEU A 499 9.24 -19.59 -22.70
N TYR A 500 8.72 -20.44 -21.82
CA TYR A 500 9.55 -21.23 -20.90
C TYR A 500 10.61 -22.11 -21.58
N GLN A 501 10.28 -22.72 -22.71
CA GLN A 501 11.26 -23.55 -23.44
C GLN A 501 12.45 -22.74 -23.95
N ILE A 502 12.21 -21.50 -24.39
CA ILE A 502 13.25 -20.59 -24.88
C ILE A 502 14.03 -20.03 -23.68
N ALA A 503 13.34 -19.61 -22.68
CA ALA A 503 13.88 -19.00 -21.47
C ALA A 503 14.86 -19.92 -20.71
N LEU A 504 14.52 -21.21 -20.61
CA LEU A 504 15.34 -22.22 -19.92
C LEU A 504 16.43 -22.85 -20.82
N SER A 505 16.50 -22.47 -22.09
CA SER A 505 17.53 -22.97 -23.01
C SER A 505 18.89 -22.33 -22.72
N ASP A 506 19.94 -22.88 -23.35
CA ASP A 506 21.32 -22.34 -23.33
C ASP A 506 21.57 -21.29 -24.41
N MET A 507 20.51 -20.64 -24.93
CA MET A 507 20.64 -19.58 -25.95
C MET A 507 21.38 -18.36 -25.33
N PRO A 508 22.16 -17.62 -26.19
CA PRO A 508 22.73 -16.34 -25.77
C PRO A 508 21.66 -15.35 -25.32
N ASP A 509 21.99 -14.49 -24.35
CA ASP A 509 21.08 -13.52 -23.73
C ASP A 509 20.37 -12.62 -24.75
N GLU A 510 21.09 -12.18 -25.80
CA GLU A 510 20.54 -11.39 -26.90
C GLU A 510 19.44 -12.13 -27.67
N GLN A 511 19.59 -13.44 -27.88
CA GLN A 511 18.56 -14.23 -28.55
C GLN A 511 17.33 -14.43 -27.67
N ILE A 512 17.53 -14.70 -26.41
CA ILE A 512 16.44 -14.76 -25.42
C ILE A 512 15.67 -13.44 -25.44
N LEU A 513 16.38 -12.31 -25.33
CA LEU A 513 15.77 -10.97 -25.37
C LEU A 513 14.93 -10.75 -26.65
N GLN A 514 15.46 -11.14 -27.84
CA GLN A 514 14.72 -10.97 -29.09
C GLN A 514 13.40 -11.76 -29.12
N HIS A 515 13.36 -12.95 -28.53
CA HIS A 515 12.12 -13.72 -28.42
C HIS A 515 11.11 -13.03 -27.49
N PHE A 516 11.56 -12.50 -26.34
CA PHE A 516 10.70 -11.78 -25.41
C PHE A 516 10.16 -10.47 -26.01
N LEU A 517 10.97 -9.71 -26.74
CA LEU A 517 10.53 -8.48 -27.41
C LEU A 517 9.47 -8.74 -28.49
N ARG A 518 9.52 -9.87 -29.18
CA ARG A 518 8.51 -10.27 -30.19
C ARG A 518 7.22 -10.79 -29.57
N ALA A 519 7.25 -11.24 -28.33
CA ALA A 519 6.10 -11.75 -27.61
C ALA A 519 5.09 -10.62 -27.32
N GLN A 520 3.80 -10.98 -27.19
CA GLN A 520 2.74 -10.00 -26.94
C GLN A 520 2.39 -9.95 -25.46
N LEU A 521 2.40 -8.74 -24.89
CA LEU A 521 1.81 -8.50 -23.58
C LEU A 521 0.27 -8.46 -23.71
N PRO A 522 -0.51 -9.07 -22.81
CA PRO A 522 -1.98 -9.10 -22.93
C PRO A 522 -2.61 -7.71 -23.05
N ASP A 523 -3.48 -7.52 -24.04
CA ASP A 523 -4.08 -6.22 -24.41
C ASP A 523 -4.91 -5.59 -23.28
N LYS A 524 -5.40 -6.39 -22.34
CA LYS A 524 -6.23 -5.90 -21.22
C LYS A 524 -5.51 -4.87 -20.34
N TYR A 525 -4.17 -4.86 -20.32
CA TYR A 525 -3.37 -3.93 -19.53
C TYR A 525 -3.07 -2.60 -20.24
N ILE A 526 -3.28 -2.50 -21.55
CA ILE A 526 -2.93 -1.31 -22.35
C ILE A 526 -3.67 -0.06 -21.85
N ALA A 527 -4.94 -0.19 -21.55
CA ALA A 527 -5.73 0.93 -21.06
C ALA A 527 -5.29 1.39 -19.64
N ASP A 528 -4.77 0.48 -18.83
CA ASP A 528 -4.22 0.79 -17.50
C ASP A 528 -2.91 1.57 -17.63
N PHE A 529 -2.07 1.21 -18.59
CA PHE A 529 -0.85 1.98 -18.88
C PHE A 529 -1.16 3.40 -19.34
N PHE A 530 -2.14 3.58 -20.21
CA PHE A 530 -2.53 4.93 -20.63
C PHE A 530 -3.02 5.79 -19.44
N ALA A 531 -3.83 5.24 -18.56
CA ALA A 531 -4.28 5.94 -17.36
C ALA A 531 -3.10 6.29 -16.43
N PHE A 532 -2.11 5.40 -16.31
CA PHE A 532 -0.89 5.66 -15.55
C PHE A 532 -0.06 6.78 -16.19
N PHE A 533 0.11 6.80 -17.51
CA PHE A 533 0.87 7.86 -18.21
C PHE A 533 0.20 9.22 -18.08
N GLU A 534 -1.13 9.28 -18.17
CA GLU A 534 -1.89 10.52 -17.98
C GLU A 534 -1.72 11.09 -16.55
N ALA A 535 -1.66 10.21 -15.55
CA ALA A 535 -1.50 10.61 -14.16
C ALA A 535 -0.05 10.99 -13.80
N THR A 536 0.96 10.52 -14.55
CA THR A 536 2.38 10.66 -14.20
C THR A 536 3.06 11.82 -14.91
N GLN A 537 2.96 11.90 -16.24
CA GLN A 537 3.58 12.93 -17.10
C GLN A 537 5.07 13.20 -16.82
N LYS A 538 5.82 12.17 -16.39
CA LYS A 538 7.25 12.19 -16.07
C LYS A 538 7.91 10.94 -16.62
N PRO A 539 9.25 10.89 -16.70
CA PRO A 539 9.97 9.66 -17.03
C PRO A 539 9.63 8.52 -16.07
N ILE A 540 9.66 7.28 -16.59
CA ILE A 540 9.30 6.08 -15.84
C ILE A 540 10.50 5.16 -15.71
N ALA A 541 10.84 4.77 -14.49
CA ALA A 541 11.74 3.68 -14.20
C ALA A 541 10.96 2.35 -14.22
N VAL A 542 11.40 1.42 -15.05
CA VAL A 542 10.88 0.05 -15.15
C VAL A 542 11.87 -0.85 -14.44
N ARG A 543 11.51 -1.28 -13.22
CA ARG A 543 12.41 -1.99 -12.29
C ARG A 543 11.94 -3.41 -12.08
N SER A 544 12.88 -4.33 -12.03
CA SER A 544 12.64 -5.70 -11.57
C SER A 544 12.14 -5.74 -10.12
N SER A 545 11.29 -6.69 -9.81
CA SER A 545 10.84 -6.98 -8.44
C SER A 545 10.54 -8.47 -8.33
N SER A 546 11.59 -9.28 -8.26
CA SER A 546 11.43 -10.72 -8.14
C SER A 546 11.01 -11.13 -6.74
N LEU A 547 10.57 -12.37 -6.58
CA LEU A 547 10.20 -12.90 -5.27
C LEU A 547 11.37 -12.96 -4.29
N LEU A 548 12.59 -13.16 -4.83
CA LEU A 548 13.82 -13.30 -4.05
C LEU A 548 14.55 -11.98 -3.85
N GLU A 549 14.28 -10.95 -4.68
CA GLU A 549 14.85 -9.61 -4.46
C GLU A 549 14.41 -9.05 -3.10
N ASP A 550 15.37 -8.47 -2.40
CA ASP A 550 15.18 -7.91 -1.05
C ASP A 550 14.65 -8.95 -0.03
N SER A 551 14.92 -10.24 -0.28
CA SER A 551 14.59 -11.30 0.68
C SER A 551 15.47 -11.19 1.94
N HIS A 552 14.95 -11.69 3.07
CA HIS A 552 15.65 -11.61 4.35
C HIS A 552 16.89 -12.51 4.44
N TYR A 553 17.03 -13.48 3.54
CA TYR A 553 18.06 -14.53 3.65
C TYR A 553 19.09 -14.47 2.53
N GLN A 554 18.69 -14.10 1.33
CA GLN A 554 19.56 -14.07 0.15
C GLN A 554 19.10 -12.93 -0.80
N PRO A 555 19.58 -11.70 -0.61
CA PRO A 555 19.17 -10.58 -1.47
C PRO A 555 19.76 -10.71 -2.87
N PHE A 556 18.92 -10.71 -3.89
CA PHE A 556 19.26 -10.68 -5.30
C PHE A 556 19.43 -9.22 -5.78
N ALA A 557 20.43 -8.52 -5.29
CA ALA A 557 20.61 -7.12 -5.64
C ALA A 557 21.44 -6.95 -6.94
N GLY A 558 20.94 -6.19 -7.90
CA GLY A 558 21.65 -5.84 -9.14
C GLY A 558 21.82 -6.97 -10.15
N VAL A 559 21.10 -8.09 -9.98
CA VAL A 559 21.14 -9.23 -10.91
C VAL A 559 20.24 -8.98 -12.11
N TYR A 560 19.11 -8.31 -11.90
CA TYR A 560 18.11 -8.05 -12.93
C TYR A 560 18.16 -6.62 -13.45
N ALA A 561 17.72 -6.42 -14.68
CA ALA A 561 17.78 -5.14 -15.37
C ALA A 561 16.80 -4.08 -14.80
N THR A 562 17.20 -2.82 -14.93
CA THR A 562 16.36 -1.65 -14.66
C THR A 562 16.49 -0.69 -15.83
N TYR A 563 15.36 -0.23 -16.38
CA TYR A 563 15.34 0.69 -17.50
C TYR A 563 14.71 2.02 -17.10
N MET A 564 15.28 3.13 -17.55
CA MET A 564 14.70 4.45 -17.40
C MET A 564 14.16 4.92 -18.75
N VAL A 565 12.84 5.10 -18.83
CA VAL A 565 12.12 5.48 -20.05
C VAL A 565 11.86 6.98 -20.03
N PRO A 566 12.38 7.77 -20.99
CA PRO A 566 12.11 9.18 -21.13
C PRO A 566 10.61 9.43 -21.36
N PHE A 567 10.08 10.52 -20.82
CA PHE A 567 8.70 10.91 -21.08
C PHE A 567 8.52 11.49 -22.48
N THR A 568 7.47 11.06 -23.18
CA THR A 568 6.98 11.67 -24.41
C THR A 568 5.48 11.90 -24.34
N SER A 569 4.99 12.96 -24.96
CA SER A 569 3.56 13.26 -25.08
C SER A 569 2.79 12.31 -26.02
N ASP A 570 3.50 11.61 -26.91
CA ASP A 570 2.93 10.53 -27.73
C ASP A 570 2.74 9.27 -26.87
N LYS A 571 1.48 9.03 -26.46
CA LYS A 571 1.12 7.90 -25.62
C LYS A 571 1.40 6.53 -26.22
N TYR A 572 1.37 6.39 -27.52
CA TYR A 572 1.65 5.13 -28.20
C TYR A 572 3.16 4.85 -28.24
N GLN A 573 3.96 5.89 -28.46
CA GLN A 573 5.41 5.79 -28.35
C GLN A 573 5.83 5.46 -26.91
N MET A 574 5.22 6.14 -25.92
CA MET A 574 5.44 5.85 -24.50
C MET A 574 5.10 4.41 -24.16
N LEU A 575 3.94 3.93 -24.63
CA LEU A 575 3.50 2.54 -24.45
C LEU A 575 4.53 1.56 -25.00
N ARG A 576 5.01 1.77 -26.23
CA ARG A 576 6.01 0.89 -26.85
C ARG A 576 7.26 0.79 -25.98
N MET A 577 7.84 1.94 -25.60
CA MET A 577 9.07 1.99 -24.81
C MET A 577 8.90 1.28 -23.45
N VAL A 578 7.78 1.52 -22.75
CA VAL A 578 7.51 0.90 -21.45
C VAL A 578 7.28 -0.60 -21.60
N VAL A 579 6.53 -1.05 -22.61
CA VAL A 579 6.28 -2.47 -22.86
C VAL A 579 7.58 -3.21 -23.24
N ASP A 580 8.42 -2.60 -24.07
CA ASP A 580 9.72 -3.19 -24.43
C ASP A 580 10.65 -3.28 -23.21
N ALA A 581 10.64 -2.26 -22.33
CA ALA A 581 11.36 -2.30 -21.05
C ALA A 581 10.83 -3.41 -20.12
N ILE A 582 9.50 -3.58 -19.99
CA ILE A 582 8.89 -4.66 -19.20
C ILE A 582 9.33 -6.02 -19.72
N LYS A 583 9.26 -6.25 -21.04
CA LYS A 583 9.69 -7.51 -21.65
C LYS A 583 11.18 -7.77 -21.45
N SER A 584 12.01 -6.72 -21.49
CA SER A 584 13.45 -6.82 -21.23
C SER A 584 13.74 -7.18 -19.77
N VAL A 585 12.97 -6.63 -18.81
CA VAL A 585 13.04 -7.04 -17.40
C VAL A 585 12.64 -8.51 -17.25
N TYR A 586 11.59 -8.96 -17.91
CA TYR A 586 11.18 -10.37 -17.89
C TYR A 586 12.25 -11.29 -18.48
N ALA A 587 12.89 -10.90 -19.58
CA ALA A 587 13.96 -11.65 -20.20
C ALA A 587 15.20 -11.79 -19.28
N SER A 588 15.51 -10.73 -18.49
CA SER A 588 16.70 -10.70 -17.64
C SER A 588 16.70 -11.76 -16.53
N VAL A 589 15.53 -12.32 -16.18
CA VAL A 589 15.42 -13.46 -15.25
C VAL A 589 16.21 -14.67 -15.78
N PHE A 590 16.27 -14.84 -17.08
CA PHE A 590 16.80 -16.03 -17.76
C PHE A 590 18.17 -15.81 -18.40
N TYR A 591 18.84 -14.70 -18.10
CA TYR A 591 20.18 -14.43 -18.58
C TYR A 591 21.23 -15.30 -17.86
N LYS A 592 22.37 -15.45 -18.48
CA LYS A 592 23.48 -16.28 -17.99
C LYS A 592 23.85 -15.93 -16.54
N ASP A 593 23.99 -14.65 -16.22
CA ASP A 593 24.35 -14.19 -14.86
C ASP A 593 23.25 -14.54 -13.83
N SER A 594 21.98 -14.39 -14.20
CA SER A 594 20.85 -14.78 -13.35
C SER A 594 20.80 -16.29 -13.12
N LYS A 595 20.99 -17.10 -14.16
CA LYS A 595 21.04 -18.56 -14.07
C LYS A 595 22.22 -19.03 -13.19
N ALA A 596 23.39 -18.42 -13.35
CA ALA A 596 24.56 -18.72 -12.52
C ALA A 596 24.33 -18.41 -11.04
N TYR A 597 23.70 -17.27 -10.75
CA TYR A 597 23.35 -16.86 -9.40
C TYR A 597 22.34 -17.81 -8.75
N MET A 598 21.29 -18.20 -9.46
CA MET A 598 20.28 -19.15 -8.98
C MET A 598 20.90 -20.51 -8.66
N THR A 599 21.80 -20.98 -9.51
CA THR A 599 22.53 -22.23 -9.28
C THR A 599 23.42 -22.15 -8.03
N ALA A 600 24.10 -21.02 -7.84
CA ALA A 600 24.97 -20.81 -6.67
C ALA A 600 24.19 -20.74 -5.36
N THR A 601 22.94 -20.30 -5.38
CA THR A 601 22.06 -20.18 -4.20
C THR A 601 21.15 -21.38 -3.98
N ALA A 602 21.29 -22.44 -4.77
CA ALA A 602 20.47 -23.67 -4.74
C ALA A 602 18.95 -23.39 -4.93
N ASN A 603 18.59 -22.29 -5.60
CA ASN A 603 17.24 -21.97 -5.98
C ASN A 603 16.88 -22.58 -7.34
N VAL A 604 15.61 -22.82 -7.57
CA VAL A 604 15.10 -23.40 -8.83
C VAL A 604 14.60 -22.27 -9.73
N ILE A 605 15.27 -22.05 -10.85
CA ILE A 605 15.03 -20.90 -11.73
C ILE A 605 13.62 -20.88 -12.35
N ASP A 606 13.00 -22.03 -12.59
CA ASP A 606 11.64 -22.11 -13.11
C ASP A 606 10.55 -21.72 -12.08
N GLN A 607 10.93 -21.60 -10.81
CA GLN A 607 10.06 -21.11 -9.74
C GLN A 607 10.22 -19.61 -9.48
N GLU A 608 11.22 -18.97 -10.10
CA GLU A 608 11.39 -17.53 -9.98
C GLU A 608 10.36 -16.78 -10.82
N LYS A 609 9.61 -15.90 -10.16
CA LYS A 609 8.56 -15.10 -10.78
C LYS A 609 8.90 -13.61 -10.64
N MET A 610 8.70 -12.88 -11.72
CA MET A 610 9.05 -11.47 -11.81
C MET A 610 7.81 -10.58 -11.76
N ALA A 611 7.70 -9.76 -10.72
CA ALA A 611 6.88 -8.57 -10.76
C ALA A 611 7.69 -7.40 -11.34
N VAL A 612 7.02 -6.40 -11.89
CA VAL A 612 7.67 -5.21 -12.45
C VAL A 612 7.13 -3.95 -11.77
N VAL A 613 8.04 -3.14 -11.27
CA VAL A 613 7.72 -1.83 -10.69
C VAL A 613 7.84 -0.75 -11.76
N LEU A 614 6.73 -0.12 -12.10
CA LEU A 614 6.67 1.10 -12.91
C LEU A 614 6.65 2.29 -11.95
N GLN A 615 7.74 3.05 -11.89
CA GLN A 615 7.93 4.12 -10.93
C GLN A 615 8.30 5.42 -11.62
N GLU A 616 7.68 6.51 -11.22
CA GLU A 616 8.06 7.86 -11.63
C GLU A 616 9.51 8.14 -11.27
N VAL A 617 10.33 8.59 -12.22
CA VAL A 617 11.71 9.00 -11.95
C VAL A 617 11.67 10.32 -11.20
N VAL A 618 12.36 10.38 -10.08
CA VAL A 618 12.53 11.63 -9.33
C VAL A 618 13.56 12.51 -10.02
N GLY A 619 13.23 13.77 -10.22
CA GLY A 619 14.13 14.74 -10.85
C GLY A 619 13.41 15.98 -11.33
N GLN A 620 14.17 16.83 -11.96
CA GLN A 620 13.73 18.05 -12.66
C GLN A 620 14.35 18.08 -14.05
N GLN A 621 13.64 18.68 -14.99
CA GLN A 621 14.14 18.81 -16.36
C GLN A 621 15.08 20.03 -16.48
N HIS A 622 16.24 19.78 -17.03
CA HIS A 622 17.27 20.78 -17.32
C HIS A 622 17.67 20.66 -18.80
N GLY A 623 16.99 21.43 -19.66
CA GLY A 623 17.16 21.28 -21.11
C GLY A 623 16.78 19.89 -21.60
N ASN A 624 17.74 19.16 -22.14
CA ASN A 624 17.53 17.79 -22.61
C ASN A 624 17.77 16.71 -21.54
N TYR A 625 18.10 17.09 -20.32
CA TYR A 625 18.45 16.17 -19.24
C TYR A 625 17.45 16.22 -18.10
N TYR A 626 17.26 15.07 -17.45
CA TYR A 626 16.36 14.94 -16.30
C TYR A 626 17.06 14.22 -15.15
N TYR A 627 17.16 14.88 -13.99
CA TYR A 627 17.84 14.32 -12.82
C TYR A 627 17.43 15.05 -11.52
N PRO A 628 17.54 14.39 -10.33
CA PRO A 628 17.31 15.03 -9.03
C PRO A 628 18.49 15.89 -8.59
N THR A 629 18.23 16.84 -7.71
CA THR A 629 19.29 17.67 -7.12
C THR A 629 20.24 16.84 -6.24
N ILE A 630 19.68 15.90 -5.47
CA ILE A 630 20.43 14.99 -4.58
C ILE A 630 19.86 13.59 -4.73
N SER A 631 20.74 12.59 -4.85
CA SER A 631 20.41 11.18 -4.62
C SER A 631 21.23 10.67 -3.45
N GLY A 632 20.71 9.65 -2.77
CA GLY A 632 21.39 9.05 -1.64
C GLY A 632 21.09 7.58 -1.44
N VAL A 633 22.04 6.92 -0.81
CA VAL A 633 21.87 5.60 -0.20
C VAL A 633 22.15 5.74 1.29
N LEU A 634 21.16 5.42 2.10
CA LEU A 634 21.17 5.57 3.54
C LEU A 634 21.23 4.19 4.19
N ARG A 635 22.12 3.98 5.15
CA ARG A 635 22.23 2.76 5.93
C ARG A 635 22.05 3.05 7.39
N SER A 636 21.25 2.29 8.07
CA SER A 636 21.06 2.38 9.52
C SER A 636 22.20 1.73 10.32
N LEU A 637 23.16 1.12 9.64
CA LEU A 637 24.39 0.60 10.24
C LEU A 637 25.59 1.15 9.49
N ASN A 638 26.50 1.81 10.23
CA ASN A 638 27.77 2.30 9.72
C ASN A 638 28.85 1.25 9.98
N PHE A 639 29.31 0.57 8.92
CA PHE A 639 30.36 -0.46 9.05
C PHE A 639 31.76 0.12 9.22
N TYR A 640 31.92 1.44 9.08
CA TYR A 640 33.20 2.12 9.20
C TYR A 640 33.02 3.47 9.92
N PRO A 641 32.71 3.46 11.23
CA PRO A 641 32.58 4.69 11.98
C PRO A 641 33.94 5.42 12.07
N ILE A 642 33.92 6.75 12.02
CA ILE A 642 35.11 7.60 12.04
C ILE A 642 35.03 8.53 13.26
N GLU A 643 36.13 8.67 14.00
CA GLU A 643 36.22 9.48 15.20
C GLU A 643 35.11 9.17 16.23
N ASP A 644 34.17 10.12 16.43
CA ASP A 644 33.11 10.04 17.43
C ASP A 644 31.84 9.32 16.90
N GLU A 645 31.84 8.85 15.64
CA GLU A 645 30.70 8.14 15.08
C GLU A 645 30.54 6.74 15.69
N THR A 646 29.33 6.29 15.86
CA THR A 646 29.05 4.89 16.24
C THR A 646 28.45 4.11 15.08
N ALA A 647 28.51 2.79 15.13
CA ALA A 647 27.96 1.93 14.09
C ALA A 647 26.43 2.10 13.95
N GLU A 648 25.76 2.32 15.07
CA GLU A 648 24.28 2.43 15.15
C GLU A 648 23.74 3.78 14.64
N GLU A 649 24.60 4.81 14.54
CA GLU A 649 24.20 6.11 13.98
C GLU A 649 23.95 6.08 12.47
N GLY A 650 24.40 5.00 11.82
CA GLY A 650 24.24 4.83 10.39
C GLY A 650 25.07 5.82 9.56
N ILE A 651 24.87 5.75 8.24
CA ILE A 651 25.65 6.52 7.26
C ILE A 651 24.85 6.77 6.00
N ALA A 652 25.04 7.94 5.35
CA ALA A 652 24.48 8.26 4.04
C ALA A 652 25.60 8.50 3.02
N SER A 653 25.44 7.92 1.83
CA SER A 653 26.22 8.23 0.64
C SER A 653 25.39 9.14 -0.25
N LEU A 654 25.83 10.38 -0.47
CA LEU A 654 25.08 11.39 -1.21
C LEU A 654 25.81 11.80 -2.50
N ALA A 655 25.03 12.04 -3.57
CA ALA A 655 25.54 12.48 -4.86
C ALA A 655 24.55 13.42 -5.58
N LEU A 656 25.04 14.21 -6.49
CA LEU A 656 24.26 14.94 -7.49
C LEU A 656 23.83 13.97 -8.61
N GLY A 657 22.63 14.13 -9.12
CA GLY A 657 22.14 13.37 -10.27
C GLY A 657 21.44 12.07 -9.89
N LEU A 658 21.29 11.15 -10.83
CA LEU A 658 20.58 9.88 -10.64
C LEU A 658 21.31 8.95 -9.67
N GLY A 659 20.57 8.26 -8.80
CA GLY A 659 21.11 7.36 -7.80
C GLY A 659 21.90 6.17 -8.35
N LYS A 660 21.70 5.82 -9.62
CA LYS A 660 22.52 4.80 -10.31
C LYS A 660 24.01 5.10 -10.23
N TYR A 661 24.41 6.39 -10.22
CA TYR A 661 25.81 6.79 -10.02
C TYR A 661 26.41 6.26 -8.70
N ILE A 662 25.61 6.27 -7.63
CA ILE A 662 26.02 5.75 -6.31
C ILE A 662 26.16 4.23 -6.36
N VAL A 663 25.18 3.57 -6.95
CA VAL A 663 25.10 2.11 -7.05
C VAL A 663 26.24 1.55 -7.92
N ASP A 664 26.60 2.25 -8.98
CA ASP A 664 27.72 1.89 -9.87
C ASP A 664 29.11 2.18 -9.24
N GLY A 665 29.14 2.65 -8.00
CA GLY A 665 30.38 2.89 -7.24
C GLY A 665 31.07 4.21 -7.52
N GLY A 666 30.34 5.21 -8.06
CA GLY A 666 30.83 6.56 -8.27
C GLY A 666 31.31 7.25 -6.98
N GLN A 667 32.04 8.36 -7.13
CA GLN A 667 32.51 9.18 -5.99
C GLN A 667 31.32 9.86 -5.30
N THR A 668 31.02 9.45 -4.07
CA THR A 668 29.92 9.98 -3.26
C THR A 668 30.43 10.75 -2.06
N LEU A 669 29.61 11.66 -1.55
CA LEU A 669 29.89 12.30 -0.27
C LEU A 669 29.38 11.40 0.86
N ARG A 670 30.30 11.00 1.74
CA ARG A 670 29.98 10.19 2.92
C ARG A 670 29.57 11.11 4.07
N VAL A 671 28.38 10.93 4.62
CA VAL A 671 27.78 11.82 5.62
C VAL A 671 27.16 11.02 6.76
N SER A 672 27.57 11.27 8.01
CA SER A 672 26.80 10.84 9.16
C SER A 672 25.61 11.79 9.37
N PRO A 673 24.35 11.31 9.38
CA PRO A 673 23.20 12.15 9.64
C PRO A 673 23.19 12.79 11.04
N TYR A 674 23.93 12.21 11.99
CA TYR A 674 24.07 12.74 13.34
C TYR A 674 25.19 13.78 13.44
N HIS A 675 26.18 13.72 12.53
CA HIS A 675 27.31 14.65 12.44
C HIS A 675 27.41 15.31 11.05
N PRO A 676 26.36 16.00 10.55
CA PRO A 676 26.26 16.43 9.15
C PRO A 676 27.31 17.47 8.75
N GLN A 677 27.93 18.14 9.72
CA GLN A 677 28.99 19.12 9.47
C GLN A 677 30.38 18.51 9.34
N LYS A 678 30.57 17.28 9.83
CA LYS A 678 31.82 16.52 9.75
C LYS A 678 31.81 15.65 8.49
N VAL A 679 32.31 16.19 7.40
CA VAL A 679 32.44 15.46 6.12
C VAL A 679 33.91 15.24 5.83
N LEU A 680 34.36 13.98 5.88
CA LEU A 680 35.76 13.61 5.71
C LEU A 680 36.39 14.14 4.40
N GLN A 681 35.65 14.02 3.30
CA GLN A 681 36.10 14.49 1.99
C GLN A 681 36.29 16.03 1.92
N MET A 682 35.74 16.77 2.89
CA MET A 682 35.85 18.24 2.99
C MET A 682 36.82 18.69 4.10
N SER A 683 37.50 17.77 4.77
CA SER A 683 38.42 18.07 5.88
C SER A 683 39.66 18.86 5.43
N GLU A 684 40.17 18.56 4.23
CA GLU A 684 41.33 19.20 3.65
C GLU A 684 41.06 19.55 2.18
N MET A 685 41.65 20.69 1.73
CA MET A 685 41.44 21.19 0.37
C MET A 685 41.85 20.17 -0.71
N HIS A 686 43.00 19.52 -0.54
CA HIS A 686 43.49 18.57 -1.54
C HIS A 686 42.63 17.32 -1.62
N ILE A 687 42.05 16.90 -0.51
CA ILE A 687 41.08 15.80 -0.45
C ILE A 687 39.78 16.24 -1.15
N ALA A 688 39.26 17.43 -0.83
CA ALA A 688 38.06 17.97 -1.44
C ALA A 688 38.14 18.05 -2.98
N LEU A 689 39.32 18.40 -3.51
CA LEU A 689 39.53 18.48 -4.95
C LEU A 689 39.65 17.12 -5.67
N ARG A 690 40.04 16.07 -4.96
CA ARG A 690 40.29 14.75 -5.54
C ARG A 690 39.20 13.71 -5.24
N GLN A 691 38.55 13.79 -4.08
CA GLN A 691 37.63 12.75 -3.59
C GLN A 691 36.15 13.22 -3.62
N THR A 692 35.85 14.33 -4.23
CA THR A 692 34.45 14.75 -4.45
C THR A 692 34.02 14.46 -5.87
N GLN A 693 32.74 14.37 -6.07
CA GLN A 693 32.09 14.03 -7.32
C GLN A 693 32.52 14.97 -8.47
N THR A 694 32.95 14.39 -9.59
CA THR A 694 33.37 15.13 -10.80
C THR A 694 32.42 14.93 -11.97
N GLN A 695 31.67 13.85 -11.97
CA GLN A 695 30.65 13.50 -12.97
C GLN A 695 29.35 13.11 -12.27
N PHE A 696 28.24 13.18 -12.97
CA PHE A 696 26.94 12.71 -12.49
C PHE A 696 26.14 12.09 -13.63
N TYR A 697 25.16 11.24 -13.27
CA TYR A 697 24.25 10.64 -14.23
C TYR A 697 22.97 11.45 -14.37
N ALA A 698 22.51 11.60 -15.61
CA ALA A 698 21.24 12.22 -15.97
C ALA A 698 20.52 11.39 -17.02
N LEU A 699 19.20 11.38 -16.99
CA LEU A 699 18.41 10.77 -18.04
C LEU A 699 18.33 11.71 -19.24
N GLU A 700 18.65 11.22 -20.44
CA GLU A 700 18.55 11.98 -21.67
C GLU A 700 17.13 11.95 -22.22
N MET A 701 16.52 13.13 -22.37
CA MET A 701 15.12 13.29 -22.77
C MET A 701 14.95 13.42 -24.29
N SER A 702 16.02 13.67 -25.05
CA SER A 702 15.97 13.92 -26.49
C SER A 702 15.81 12.66 -27.35
N MET A 703 15.91 11.47 -26.76
CA MET A 703 15.96 10.17 -27.43
C MET A 703 14.58 9.66 -27.90
N GLY A 704 13.65 10.52 -28.21
CA GLY A 704 12.23 10.25 -28.44
C GLY A 704 11.82 9.16 -29.44
N SER A 705 12.74 8.56 -30.21
CA SER A 705 12.38 7.50 -31.19
C SER A 705 13.25 6.24 -31.13
N SER A 706 14.31 6.22 -30.35
CA SER A 706 15.30 5.13 -30.30
C SER A 706 15.57 4.60 -28.90
N PHE A 707 14.49 4.16 -28.20
CA PHE A 707 14.65 3.43 -26.94
C PHE A 707 15.50 2.18 -27.19
N SER A 708 16.57 2.02 -26.42
CA SER A 708 17.42 0.82 -26.43
C SER A 708 17.09 -0.06 -25.21
N THR A 709 17.19 -1.35 -25.41
CA THR A 709 17.11 -2.37 -24.36
C THR A 709 18.43 -2.56 -23.60
N ASP A 710 19.44 -1.74 -23.90
CA ASP A 710 20.64 -1.58 -23.07
C ASP A 710 20.29 -0.67 -21.89
N ASP A 711 20.46 -1.14 -20.65
CA ASP A 711 20.05 -0.46 -19.42
C ASP A 711 20.78 0.88 -19.16
N GLY A 712 21.95 1.07 -19.77
CA GLY A 712 22.73 2.31 -19.73
C GLY A 712 22.45 3.32 -20.84
N PHE A 713 21.76 2.93 -21.92
CA PHE A 713 21.69 3.70 -23.16
C PHE A 713 21.07 5.10 -23.01
N ASN A 714 20.05 5.23 -22.16
CA ASN A 714 19.35 6.50 -21.95
C ASN A 714 19.97 7.36 -20.81
N ILE A 715 21.09 6.92 -20.24
CA ILE A 715 21.76 7.59 -19.13
C ILE A 715 23.05 8.24 -19.62
N ALA A 716 23.07 9.57 -19.59
CA ALA A 716 24.25 10.34 -19.92
C ALA A 716 25.11 10.54 -18.67
N SER A 717 26.43 10.32 -18.82
CA SER A 717 27.43 10.74 -17.83
C SER A 717 27.91 12.16 -18.16
N LEU A 718 27.58 13.10 -17.28
CA LEU A 718 27.85 14.52 -17.49
C LEU A 718 28.87 15.03 -16.46
N PRO A 719 29.78 15.95 -16.84
CA PRO A 719 30.64 16.61 -15.87
C PRO A 719 29.83 17.55 -14.97
N VAL A 720 30.24 17.72 -13.70
CA VAL A 720 29.59 18.62 -12.73
C VAL A 720 29.47 20.04 -13.25
N LYS A 721 30.33 20.46 -14.18
CA LYS A 721 30.26 21.77 -14.84
C LYS A 721 28.95 21.98 -15.62
N GLU A 722 28.34 20.96 -16.17
CA GLU A 722 27.04 21.08 -16.84
C GLU A 722 25.94 21.40 -15.84
N ALA A 723 25.99 20.82 -14.63
CA ALA A 723 25.07 21.14 -13.56
C ALA A 723 25.17 22.61 -13.08
N GLU A 724 26.33 23.25 -13.23
CA GLU A 724 26.51 24.70 -13.01
C GLU A 724 25.68 25.50 -14.03
N ALA A 725 25.74 25.11 -15.31
CA ALA A 725 24.96 25.77 -16.36
C ALA A 725 23.44 25.58 -16.15
N HIS A 726 23.02 24.46 -15.62
CA HIS A 726 21.63 24.14 -15.27
C HIS A 726 21.14 24.86 -13.99
N GLY A 727 22.03 25.48 -13.21
CA GLY A 727 21.70 26.15 -11.93
C GLY A 727 21.39 25.17 -10.78
N SER A 728 21.58 23.88 -10.96
CA SER A 728 21.27 22.84 -9.95
C SER A 728 22.28 22.78 -8.79
N LEU A 729 23.44 23.38 -8.95
CA LEU A 729 24.51 23.45 -7.92
C LEU A 729 24.28 24.48 -6.83
N LYS A 730 23.31 25.39 -6.98
CA LYS A 730 23.13 26.56 -6.12
C LYS A 730 23.16 26.26 -4.61
N TYR A 731 22.59 25.15 -4.20
CA TYR A 731 22.42 24.81 -2.79
C TYR A 731 23.32 23.66 -2.31
N ILE A 732 24.05 23.01 -3.23
CA ILE A 732 24.81 21.79 -2.93
C ILE A 732 26.30 21.93 -3.21
N ALA A 733 26.75 23.07 -3.77
CA ALA A 733 28.15 23.24 -4.10
C ALA A 733 28.86 24.22 -3.16
N SER A 734 30.15 23.96 -2.94
CA SER A 734 31.16 24.91 -2.50
C SER A 734 32.00 25.39 -3.70
N THR A 735 32.64 26.55 -3.60
CA THR A 735 33.47 27.11 -4.66
C THR A 735 34.93 27.14 -4.24
N TYR A 736 35.78 26.50 -5.04
CA TYR A 736 37.23 26.58 -4.86
C TYR A 736 37.79 27.88 -5.45
N ASP A 737 38.41 28.72 -4.61
CA ASP A 737 39.11 29.95 -4.98
C ASP A 737 40.61 29.61 -5.18
N ALA A 738 41.02 29.50 -6.44
CA ALA A 738 42.40 29.15 -6.79
C ALA A 738 43.42 30.23 -6.42
N MET A 739 43.03 31.52 -6.33
CA MET A 739 43.92 32.61 -5.95
C MET A 739 44.28 32.56 -4.45
N ASN A 740 43.29 32.27 -3.63
CA ASN A 740 43.48 32.21 -2.19
C ASN A 740 43.73 30.77 -1.67
N GLN A 741 43.67 29.77 -2.54
CA GLN A 741 43.81 28.36 -2.22
C GLN A 741 42.87 27.90 -1.08
N ILE A 742 41.62 28.32 -1.12
CA ILE A 742 40.58 27.96 -0.15
C ILE A 742 39.32 27.45 -0.81
N VAL A 743 38.64 26.60 -0.12
CA VAL A 743 37.26 26.18 -0.48
C VAL A 743 36.31 27.05 0.32
N ARG A 744 35.48 27.83 -0.37
CA ARG A 744 34.43 28.66 0.24
C ARG A 744 33.11 27.92 0.23
N ASP A 745 32.46 27.83 1.37
CA ASP A 745 31.12 27.28 1.45
C ASP A 745 30.12 28.15 0.68
N GLY A 746 29.40 27.53 -0.27
CA GLY A 746 28.39 28.17 -1.10
C GLY A 746 28.80 28.33 -2.56
N PHE A 747 27.77 28.68 -3.35
CA PHE A 747 27.90 28.89 -4.79
C PHE A 747 28.27 30.37 -5.09
N TYR A 748 29.50 30.59 -5.55
CA TYR A 748 29.97 31.91 -5.96
C TYR A 748 30.34 31.91 -7.45
N PRO A 749 30.23 33.06 -8.16
CA PRO A 749 30.66 33.17 -9.55
C PRO A 749 32.17 32.91 -9.70
N GLY A 750 32.55 32.19 -10.75
CA GLY A 750 33.96 31.83 -10.99
C GLY A 750 34.44 30.69 -10.07
N GLY A 751 35.67 30.25 -10.26
CA GLY A 751 36.26 29.14 -9.51
C GLY A 751 35.66 27.76 -9.84
N ARG A 752 36.34 26.67 -9.42
CA ARG A 752 35.86 25.32 -9.60
C ARG A 752 34.78 24.99 -8.57
N LYS A 753 33.65 24.42 -9.00
CA LYS A 753 32.57 23.94 -8.12
C LYS A 753 32.90 22.56 -7.59
N ILE A 754 32.64 22.37 -6.30
CA ILE A 754 32.82 21.12 -5.57
C ILE A 754 31.44 20.71 -5.00
N VAL A 755 30.97 19.52 -5.28
CA VAL A 755 29.74 18.98 -4.72
C VAL A 755 30.00 18.63 -3.25
N SER A 756 29.70 19.56 -2.36
CA SER A 756 29.97 19.49 -0.90
C SER A 756 28.70 19.33 -0.06
N MET A 757 27.53 19.52 -0.65
CA MET A 757 26.23 19.59 0.03
C MET A 757 26.19 20.64 1.17
N CYS A 758 27.09 21.64 1.17
CA CYS A 758 27.26 22.56 2.29
C CYS A 758 26.00 23.34 2.64
N GLY A 759 25.22 23.80 1.65
CA GLY A 759 23.98 24.53 1.90
C GLY A 759 22.98 23.71 2.70
N VAL A 760 22.91 22.40 2.43
CA VAL A 760 22.00 21.48 3.08
C VAL A 760 22.57 20.99 4.43
N LEU A 761 23.84 20.57 4.45
CA LEU A 761 24.45 19.94 5.63
C LEU A 761 24.91 20.93 6.69
N LYS A 762 25.49 22.08 6.28
CA LYS A 762 26.04 23.08 7.20
C LYS A 762 25.06 24.24 7.45
N HIS A 763 24.36 24.69 6.42
CA HIS A 763 23.50 25.88 6.50
C HIS A 763 22.01 25.56 6.68
N GLY A 764 21.63 24.26 6.66
CA GLY A 764 20.27 23.79 6.98
C GLY A 764 19.18 24.36 6.08
N ILE A 765 19.50 24.72 4.82
CA ILE A 765 18.50 25.26 3.88
C ILE A 765 17.41 24.24 3.51
N PHE A 766 17.66 22.96 3.75
CA PHE A 766 16.71 21.86 3.61
C PHE A 766 16.96 20.85 4.74
N PRO A 767 15.94 20.30 5.41
CA PRO A 767 16.10 19.46 6.62
C PRO A 767 16.53 18.02 6.29
N LEU A 768 17.54 17.86 5.41
CA LEU A 768 18.00 16.56 4.96
C LEU A 768 18.51 15.68 6.11
N PRO A 769 19.38 16.15 7.03
CA PRO A 769 19.89 15.31 8.12
C PRO A 769 18.77 14.75 9.01
N GLU A 770 17.77 15.57 9.32
CA GLU A 770 16.59 15.19 10.10
C GLU A 770 15.77 14.12 9.40
N LEU A 771 15.49 14.31 8.11
CA LEU A 771 14.74 13.35 7.29
C LEU A 771 15.49 12.03 7.15
N LEU A 772 16.82 12.04 7.03
CA LEU A 772 17.66 10.85 7.01
C LEU A 772 17.55 10.07 8.33
N ARG A 773 17.69 10.77 9.48
CA ARG A 773 17.55 10.13 10.81
C ARG A 773 16.18 9.50 11.00
N MET A 774 15.11 10.22 10.64
CA MET A 774 13.74 9.72 10.75
C MET A 774 13.52 8.50 9.86
N SER A 775 14.02 8.54 8.63
CA SER A 775 13.89 7.43 7.68
C SER A 775 14.62 6.17 8.15
N MET A 776 15.85 6.31 8.68
CA MET A 776 16.60 5.19 9.26
C MET A 776 15.87 4.58 10.46
N LYS A 777 15.49 5.43 11.41
CA LYS A 777 14.84 5.00 12.66
C LYS A 777 13.55 4.25 12.35
N ASN A 778 12.62 4.89 11.66
CA ASN A 778 11.31 4.31 11.37
C ASN A 778 11.40 3.08 10.45
N GLY A 779 12.36 3.07 9.52
CA GLY A 779 12.64 1.91 8.66
C GLY A 779 13.18 0.72 9.45
N ALA A 780 14.19 0.94 10.30
CA ALA A 780 14.79 -0.11 11.11
C ALA A 780 13.84 -0.65 12.19
N GLU A 781 13.08 0.23 12.88
CA GLU A 781 12.05 -0.16 13.84
C GLU A 781 10.94 -0.98 13.17
N GLY A 782 10.47 -0.55 12.00
CA GLY A 782 9.42 -1.24 11.26
C GLY A 782 9.85 -2.59 10.70
N MET A 783 11.09 -2.73 10.23
CA MET A 783 11.65 -4.02 9.78
C MET A 783 12.23 -4.86 10.93
N ARG A 784 12.43 -4.27 12.11
CA ARG A 784 13.13 -4.87 13.27
C ARG A 784 14.53 -5.39 12.94
N ARG A 785 15.20 -4.71 12.00
CA ARG A 785 16.56 -5.02 11.50
C ARG A 785 17.21 -3.75 10.97
N PRO A 786 18.55 -3.71 10.89
CA PRO A 786 19.23 -2.67 10.14
C PRO A 786 18.73 -2.63 8.67
N VAL A 787 18.60 -1.43 8.13
CA VAL A 787 18.04 -1.20 6.80
C VAL A 787 18.96 -0.36 5.93
N GLU A 788 18.85 -0.59 4.63
CA GLU A 788 19.35 0.29 3.59
C GLU A 788 18.19 0.92 2.84
N ILE A 789 18.25 2.24 2.62
CA ILE A 789 17.18 3.02 1.99
C ILE A 789 17.77 3.85 0.87
N GLU A 790 17.24 3.71 -0.35
CA GLU A 790 17.52 4.61 -1.46
C GLU A 790 16.59 5.82 -1.41
N LEU A 791 17.14 6.99 -1.72
CA LEU A 791 16.41 8.25 -1.68
C LEU A 791 16.80 9.20 -2.79
N ALA A 792 15.93 10.18 -3.08
CA ALA A 792 16.22 11.29 -3.95
C ALA A 792 15.48 12.56 -3.49
N CYS A 793 16.09 13.72 -3.74
CA CYS A 793 15.52 15.01 -3.38
C CYS A 793 15.54 15.98 -4.55
N ASN A 794 14.44 16.72 -4.69
CA ASN A 794 14.36 17.90 -5.56
C ASN A 794 14.32 19.16 -4.68
N LEU A 795 15.26 20.07 -4.86
CA LEU A 795 15.26 21.36 -4.18
C LEU A 795 14.65 22.42 -5.09
N SER A 796 13.72 23.21 -4.55
CA SER A 796 13.08 24.32 -5.26
C SER A 796 13.89 25.61 -5.10
N SER A 797 13.75 26.54 -6.05
CA SER A 797 14.25 27.90 -5.88
C SER A 797 13.36 28.76 -4.97
N LYS A 798 12.15 28.30 -4.68
CA LYS A 798 11.18 28.97 -3.82
C LYS A 798 11.56 28.81 -2.36
N ARG A 799 11.53 29.92 -1.60
CA ARG A 799 11.77 29.89 -0.17
C ARG A 799 10.51 29.46 0.57
N ARG A 800 10.70 28.77 1.67
CA ARG A 800 9.64 28.41 2.60
C ARG A 800 9.04 29.65 3.26
N ASP A 801 7.76 29.61 3.60
CA ASP A 801 7.06 30.74 4.23
C ASP A 801 7.62 31.08 5.63
N ASP A 802 8.25 30.11 6.32
CA ASP A 802 8.93 30.31 7.61
C ASP A 802 10.26 31.10 7.49
N GLY A 803 10.73 31.36 6.27
CA GLY A 803 12.00 32.01 6.00
C GLY A 803 13.26 31.17 6.29
N GLY A 804 13.08 29.95 6.79
CA GLY A 804 14.14 29.06 7.27
C GLY A 804 14.84 28.23 6.19
N GLY A 805 14.45 28.34 4.91
CA GLY A 805 15.07 27.53 3.86
C GLY A 805 14.32 27.55 2.54
N VAL A 806 14.48 26.48 1.74
CA VAL A 806 13.80 26.30 0.45
C VAL A 806 12.77 25.19 0.54
N GLU A 807 11.73 25.32 -0.30
CA GLU A 807 10.79 24.23 -0.51
C GLU A 807 11.48 23.06 -1.23
N GLY A 808 10.98 21.87 -1.06
CA GLY A 808 11.52 20.71 -1.76
C GLY A 808 10.72 19.44 -1.54
N GLU A 809 11.16 18.42 -2.24
CA GLU A 809 10.57 17.10 -2.20
C GLU A 809 11.64 16.08 -1.79
N PHE A 810 11.30 15.23 -0.83
CA PHE A 810 12.12 14.12 -0.37
C PHE A 810 11.42 12.80 -0.68
N TYR A 811 12.04 11.97 -1.49
CA TYR A 811 11.47 10.71 -1.94
C TYR A 811 12.28 9.54 -1.42
N LEU A 812 11.57 8.54 -0.87
CA LEU A 812 12.12 7.22 -0.55
C LEU A 812 11.84 6.28 -1.72
N LEU A 813 12.89 5.67 -2.28
CA LEU A 813 12.83 4.93 -3.55
C LEU A 813 12.82 3.41 -3.38
N GLN A 814 13.46 2.93 -2.33
CA GLN A 814 13.57 1.51 -2.00
C GLN A 814 14.00 1.36 -0.54
N ILE A 815 13.56 0.30 0.12
CA ILE A 815 14.06 -0.12 1.43
C ILE A 815 14.33 -1.62 1.40
N ARG A 816 15.42 -2.04 2.01
CA ARG A 816 15.78 -3.45 2.17
C ARG A 816 16.49 -3.68 3.51
N PRO A 817 16.38 -4.88 4.09
CA PRO A 817 17.14 -5.21 5.28
C PRO A 817 18.64 -5.37 4.95
N ILE A 818 19.49 -4.93 5.86
CA ILE A 818 20.91 -5.30 5.85
C ILE A 818 20.98 -6.68 6.50
N VAL A 819 21.60 -7.63 5.80
CA VAL A 819 21.78 -8.99 6.34
C VAL A 819 22.90 -8.97 7.37
N ASP A 820 22.56 -9.19 8.62
CA ASP A 820 23.51 -9.28 9.73
C ASP A 820 23.58 -10.74 10.21
N SER A 821 24.73 -11.35 10.15
CA SER A 821 24.93 -12.73 10.60
C SER A 821 25.24 -12.76 12.10
N LYS A 822 24.19 -12.96 12.90
CA LYS A 822 24.25 -12.95 14.38
C LYS A 822 24.79 -14.25 15.00
N GLN A 823 26.00 -14.67 14.70
CA GLN A 823 26.70 -15.67 15.53
C GLN A 823 27.92 -15.01 16.15
N GLU A 824 27.95 -14.81 17.45
CA GLU A 824 29.09 -14.26 18.16
C GLU A 824 30.26 -15.29 18.17
N LEU A 825 31.36 -14.92 17.58
CA LEU A 825 32.64 -15.59 17.80
C LEU A 825 33.18 -15.16 19.16
N ASN A 826 33.21 -16.07 20.12
CA ASN A 826 33.72 -15.81 21.47
C ASN A 826 35.28 -15.72 21.52
N MET A 827 35.93 -15.29 20.44
CA MET A 827 37.35 -15.19 20.31
C MET A 827 37.79 -13.76 19.93
N ASN A 828 38.81 -13.25 20.58
CA ASN A 828 39.42 -11.97 20.23
C ASN A 828 40.45 -12.18 19.11
N LEU A 829 40.08 -11.91 17.87
CA LEU A 829 40.95 -12.18 16.72
C LEU A 829 42.22 -11.31 16.69
N ASN A 830 42.26 -10.21 17.45
CA ASN A 830 43.41 -9.32 17.55
C ASN A 830 44.53 -9.85 18.49
N GLU A 831 44.24 -10.87 19.28
CA GLU A 831 45.23 -11.50 20.20
C GLU A 831 46.02 -12.61 19.51
N LEU A 832 45.75 -12.95 18.27
CA LEU A 832 46.48 -13.96 17.50
C LEU A 832 47.82 -13.39 17.04
N ALA A 833 48.89 -14.25 17.16
CA ALA A 833 50.26 -13.85 16.79
C ALA A 833 50.35 -13.60 15.26
N ASP A 834 51.11 -12.57 14.87
CA ASP A 834 51.25 -12.12 13.49
C ASP A 834 51.87 -13.15 12.55
N ASP A 835 52.76 -13.98 13.09
CA ASP A 835 53.46 -15.07 12.37
C ASP A 835 52.53 -16.23 11.98
N ARG A 836 51.39 -16.37 12.67
CA ARG A 836 50.35 -17.35 12.32
C ARG A 836 49.33 -16.81 11.32
N CYS A 837 49.33 -15.54 11.09
CA CYS A 837 48.31 -14.89 10.22
C CYS A 837 48.86 -14.70 8.80
N LEU A 838 48.15 -15.20 7.80
CA LEU A 838 48.35 -14.81 6.42
C LEU A 838 47.75 -13.40 6.17
N LEU A 839 46.56 -13.20 6.68
CA LEU A 839 45.81 -11.95 6.55
C LEU A 839 45.11 -11.65 7.88
N ARG A 840 45.10 -10.38 8.29
CA ARG A 840 44.26 -9.88 9.39
C ARG A 840 43.71 -8.53 9.02
N SER A 841 42.40 -8.36 9.21
CA SER A 841 41.70 -7.12 8.93
C SER A 841 40.94 -6.63 10.18
N ASN A 842 41.03 -5.33 10.45
CA ASN A 842 40.22 -4.63 11.45
C ASN A 842 38.96 -4.05 10.85
N SER A 843 38.72 -4.30 9.56
CA SER A 843 37.56 -3.82 8.81
C SER A 843 37.09 -4.95 7.90
N SER A 844 36.36 -5.90 8.49
CA SER A 844 35.86 -7.08 7.79
C SER A 844 34.35 -7.18 7.84
N LEU A 845 33.80 -7.77 6.80
CA LEU A 845 32.40 -8.18 6.71
C LEU A 845 32.34 -9.69 6.48
N GLY A 846 31.28 -10.28 6.92
CA GLY A 846 31.09 -11.71 6.93
C GLY A 846 31.22 -12.27 8.35
N HIS A 847 30.65 -13.45 8.55
CA HIS A 847 30.62 -14.08 9.86
C HIS A 847 30.74 -15.60 9.73
N GLY A 848 31.56 -16.20 10.56
CA GLY A 848 31.69 -17.64 10.61
C GLY A 848 33.16 -18.12 10.56
N ILE A 849 33.33 -19.43 10.57
CA ILE A 849 34.62 -20.12 10.43
C ILE A 849 34.55 -20.99 9.18
N SER A 850 35.59 -20.94 8.34
CA SER A 850 35.74 -21.82 7.18
C SER A 850 37.15 -22.47 7.27
N GLU A 851 37.19 -23.81 7.07
CA GLU A 851 38.42 -24.62 7.14
C GLU A 851 38.56 -25.51 5.89
N ASP A 852 37.92 -25.10 4.80
CA ASP A 852 37.88 -25.87 3.54
C ASP A 852 38.66 -25.23 2.39
N VAL A 853 39.27 -24.08 2.62
CA VAL A 853 40.00 -23.32 1.59
C VAL A 853 41.49 -23.55 1.65
N THR A 854 42.09 -24.01 0.56
CA THR A 854 43.53 -24.24 0.43
C THR A 854 44.21 -23.27 -0.54
N ASP A 855 43.46 -22.55 -1.33
CA ASP A 855 43.94 -21.80 -2.50
C ASP A 855 43.85 -20.28 -2.25
N VAL A 856 44.89 -19.57 -2.67
CA VAL A 856 44.96 -18.12 -2.64
C VAL A 856 45.26 -17.59 -4.05
N VAL A 857 44.46 -16.70 -4.53
CA VAL A 857 44.66 -15.97 -5.78
C VAL A 857 44.93 -14.50 -5.46
N TYR A 858 46.05 -13.97 -5.88
CA TYR A 858 46.37 -12.58 -5.60
C TYR A 858 46.97 -11.84 -6.79
N VAL A 859 46.67 -10.52 -6.84
CA VAL A 859 47.25 -9.65 -7.84
C VAL A 859 48.70 -9.33 -7.50
N LYS A 860 49.58 -9.45 -8.46
CA LYS A 860 51.01 -9.17 -8.33
C LYS A 860 51.27 -7.64 -8.32
N ALA A 861 50.63 -6.96 -7.41
CA ALA A 861 50.78 -5.50 -7.29
C ALA A 861 52.10 -5.13 -6.66
N ALA A 862 52.84 -4.22 -7.28
CA ALA A 862 54.07 -3.64 -6.82
C ALA A 862 53.93 -2.10 -6.79
N ASP A 863 54.98 -1.38 -6.42
CA ASP A 863 54.99 0.09 -6.31
C ASP A 863 54.66 0.82 -7.62
N ASP A 864 54.82 0.16 -8.77
CA ASP A 864 54.53 0.66 -10.13
C ASP A 864 53.17 0.21 -10.65
N PHE A 865 52.25 -0.26 -9.79
CA PHE A 865 50.91 -0.68 -10.17
C PHE A 865 50.14 0.39 -10.92
N SER A 866 49.60 0.02 -12.10
CA SER A 866 48.80 0.88 -12.94
C SER A 866 47.33 0.48 -12.91
N ALA A 867 46.43 1.37 -12.51
CA ALA A 867 44.99 1.15 -12.53
C ALA A 867 44.42 0.96 -13.96
N ALA A 868 45.15 1.31 -15.01
CA ALA A 868 44.80 1.07 -16.39
C ALA A 868 44.74 -0.45 -16.73
N GLU A 869 45.45 -1.32 -15.95
CA GLU A 869 45.47 -2.76 -16.13
C GLU A 869 44.29 -3.48 -15.43
N ASN A 870 43.47 -2.77 -14.62
CA ASN A 870 42.40 -3.39 -13.85
C ASN A 870 41.39 -4.18 -14.71
N PRO A 871 40.99 -3.74 -15.94
CA PRO A 871 40.12 -4.53 -16.81
C PRO A 871 40.78 -5.86 -17.29
N THR A 872 42.08 -5.84 -17.54
CA THR A 872 42.86 -7.05 -17.91
C THR A 872 42.93 -8.02 -16.77
N ILE A 873 43.19 -7.50 -15.55
CA ILE A 873 43.23 -8.28 -14.32
C ILE A 873 41.86 -8.98 -14.10
N ALA A 874 40.75 -8.29 -14.33
CA ALA A 874 39.41 -8.88 -14.19
C ALA A 874 39.20 -10.08 -15.13
N MET A 875 39.68 -10.02 -16.36
CA MET A 875 39.60 -11.14 -17.32
C MET A 875 40.52 -12.32 -16.94
N GLU A 876 41.70 -12.03 -16.42
CA GLU A 876 42.61 -13.08 -15.92
C GLU A 876 42.00 -13.83 -14.73
N ILE A 877 41.37 -13.12 -13.81
CA ILE A 877 40.69 -13.69 -12.65
C ILE A 877 39.46 -14.52 -13.08
N GLU A 878 38.71 -14.09 -14.08
CA GLU A 878 37.55 -14.86 -14.61
C GLU A 878 38.01 -16.26 -15.10
N GLN A 879 39.13 -16.33 -15.82
CA GLN A 879 39.65 -17.60 -16.30
C GLN A 879 40.03 -18.53 -15.13
N LEU A 880 40.71 -18.01 -14.11
CA LEU A 880 41.02 -18.77 -12.92
C LEU A 880 39.78 -19.20 -12.15
N ASN A 881 38.81 -18.31 -11.97
CA ASN A 881 37.56 -18.59 -11.28
C ASN A 881 36.79 -19.75 -11.93
N GLN A 882 36.77 -19.83 -13.27
CA GLN A 882 36.12 -20.93 -13.96
C GLN A 882 36.77 -22.29 -13.60
N HIS A 883 38.09 -22.35 -13.47
CA HIS A 883 38.77 -23.56 -13.01
C HIS A 883 38.35 -23.98 -11.60
N PHE A 884 38.13 -23.02 -10.70
CA PHE A 884 37.66 -23.28 -9.33
C PHE A 884 36.21 -23.78 -9.29
N ILE A 885 35.33 -23.21 -10.16
CA ILE A 885 33.96 -23.69 -10.30
C ILE A 885 33.94 -25.14 -10.78
N ASP A 886 34.71 -25.46 -11.82
CA ASP A 886 34.75 -26.80 -12.43
C ASP A 886 35.28 -27.84 -11.38
N GLN A 887 36.21 -27.44 -10.52
CA GLN A 887 36.76 -28.26 -9.44
C GLN A 887 35.95 -28.26 -8.15
N LYS A 888 34.87 -27.44 -8.07
CA LYS A 888 34.04 -27.20 -6.87
C LYS A 888 34.90 -26.80 -5.63
N ARG A 889 35.87 -25.92 -5.82
CA ARG A 889 36.80 -25.44 -4.77
C ARG A 889 36.61 -23.93 -4.56
N GLY A 890 36.86 -23.51 -3.31
CA GLY A 890 36.90 -22.10 -2.96
C GLY A 890 38.32 -21.56 -2.87
N TYR A 891 38.46 -20.21 -2.95
CA TYR A 891 39.77 -19.57 -2.79
C TYR A 891 39.68 -18.23 -2.07
N VAL A 892 40.77 -17.73 -1.56
CA VAL A 892 40.92 -16.37 -1.05
C VAL A 892 41.43 -15.46 -2.17
N LEU A 893 40.73 -14.37 -2.46
CA LEU A 893 41.08 -13.41 -3.51
C LEU A 893 41.67 -12.14 -2.91
N VAL A 894 42.87 -11.74 -3.30
CA VAL A 894 43.53 -10.51 -2.80
C VAL A 894 43.94 -9.61 -3.96
N GLY A 895 43.58 -8.32 -3.88
CA GLY A 895 43.97 -7.35 -4.91
C GLY A 895 43.89 -5.89 -4.45
N PRO A 896 44.46 -4.98 -5.24
CA PRO A 896 44.52 -3.56 -4.93
C PRO A 896 43.20 -2.84 -5.26
N GLY A 897 42.78 -1.91 -4.41
CA GLY A 897 41.62 -1.08 -4.62
C GLY A 897 40.32 -1.85 -4.47
N ARG A 898 39.22 -1.29 -5.01
CA ARG A 898 37.86 -1.85 -4.91
C ARG A 898 37.64 -3.05 -5.80
N TRP A 899 36.84 -3.99 -5.36
CA TRP A 899 36.34 -5.06 -6.19
C TRP A 899 34.92 -4.73 -6.71
N GLY A 900 34.65 -5.05 -7.96
CA GLY A 900 33.35 -4.82 -8.58
C GLY A 900 33.02 -3.36 -8.87
N SER A 901 34.02 -2.48 -8.94
CA SER A 901 33.82 -1.09 -9.31
C SER A 901 33.62 -0.93 -10.83
N SER A 902 32.60 -0.19 -11.25
CA SER A 902 32.44 0.17 -12.67
C SER A 902 33.51 1.15 -13.14
N ASP A 903 34.10 1.92 -12.21
CA ASP A 903 35.25 2.79 -12.51
C ASP A 903 36.55 2.02 -12.28
N HIS A 904 37.20 1.63 -13.37
CA HIS A 904 38.46 0.89 -13.34
C HIS A 904 39.63 1.66 -12.69
N TRP A 905 39.52 2.97 -12.53
CA TRP A 905 40.51 3.77 -11.79
C TRP A 905 40.40 3.61 -10.28
N LEU A 906 39.24 3.17 -9.79
CA LEU A 906 38.99 2.97 -8.36
C LEU A 906 39.17 1.51 -7.93
N GLY A 907 39.28 0.58 -8.87
CA GLY A 907 39.39 -0.84 -8.55
C GLY A 907 39.24 -1.78 -9.73
N ILE A 908 39.20 -3.05 -9.43
CA ILE A 908 39.11 -4.11 -10.42
C ILE A 908 37.63 -4.33 -10.79
N PRO A 909 37.23 -4.14 -12.06
CA PRO A 909 35.83 -4.14 -12.49
C PRO A 909 35.28 -5.55 -12.73
N VAL A 910 35.34 -6.41 -11.72
CA VAL A 910 34.80 -7.78 -11.79
C VAL A 910 33.28 -7.78 -11.56
N LYS A 911 32.58 -8.66 -12.25
CA LYS A 911 31.21 -9.06 -11.94
C LYS A 911 31.21 -10.28 -11.02
N TRP A 912 30.07 -10.53 -10.34
CA TRP A 912 29.95 -11.68 -9.45
C TRP A 912 30.32 -13.01 -10.12
N ALA A 913 29.82 -13.25 -11.33
CA ALA A 913 30.11 -14.48 -12.06
C ALA A 913 31.61 -14.74 -12.27
N GLN A 914 32.42 -13.69 -12.33
CA GLN A 914 33.88 -13.78 -12.53
C GLN A 914 34.67 -14.16 -11.28
N ILE A 915 34.03 -14.13 -10.10
CA ILE A 915 34.66 -14.42 -8.80
C ILE A 915 33.79 -15.26 -7.88
N SER A 916 32.79 -15.94 -8.41
CA SER A 916 31.75 -16.65 -7.65
C SER A 916 32.26 -17.79 -6.77
N ALA A 917 33.46 -18.32 -7.03
CA ALA A 917 34.08 -19.34 -6.21
C ALA A 917 34.91 -18.76 -5.06
N ALA A 918 35.11 -17.44 -4.98
CA ALA A 918 35.84 -16.83 -3.87
C ALA A 918 35.08 -17.01 -2.54
N ARG A 919 35.81 -17.34 -1.45
CA ARG A 919 35.29 -17.44 -0.09
C ARG A 919 35.61 -16.21 0.75
N VAL A 920 36.72 -15.56 0.46
CA VAL A 920 37.13 -14.29 1.04
C VAL A 920 37.69 -13.40 -0.06
N ILE A 921 37.27 -12.15 -0.07
CA ILE A 921 37.78 -11.13 -0.98
C ILE A 921 38.45 -10.05 -0.15
N VAL A 922 39.65 -9.64 -0.53
CA VAL A 922 40.49 -8.70 0.21
C VAL A 922 40.81 -7.49 -0.67
N GLU A 923 40.40 -6.30 -0.21
CA GLU A 923 40.90 -5.02 -0.70
C GLU A 923 42.20 -4.71 0.02
N CYS A 924 43.29 -4.68 -0.69
CA CYS A 924 44.61 -4.38 -0.12
C CYS A 924 45.12 -3.00 -0.60
N GLY A 925 45.36 -2.08 0.32
CA GLY A 925 45.89 -0.77 0.00
C GLY A 925 47.33 -0.84 -0.50
N LEU A 926 47.72 0.02 -1.44
CA LEU A 926 49.07 0.23 -1.92
C LEU A 926 49.55 1.68 -1.60
N PRO A 927 50.87 1.92 -1.46
CA PRO A 927 51.40 3.26 -1.11
C PRO A 927 51.01 4.33 -2.08
N GLY A 928 50.99 4.01 -3.38
CA GLY A 928 50.65 4.94 -4.48
C GLY A 928 49.23 4.93 -4.95
N TYR A 929 48.41 3.95 -4.48
CA TYR A 929 47.03 3.76 -4.94
C TYR A 929 46.08 3.70 -3.74
N ARG A 930 45.58 4.90 -3.39
CA ARG A 930 44.68 5.07 -2.22
C ARG A 930 43.26 5.20 -2.71
N VAL A 931 42.47 4.21 -2.42
CA VAL A 931 41.04 4.15 -2.74
C VAL A 931 40.25 3.94 -1.46
N ASP A 932 39.18 4.71 -1.26
CA ASP A 932 38.31 4.48 -0.11
C ASP A 932 37.61 3.11 -0.25
N PRO A 933 37.37 2.40 0.84
CA PRO A 933 36.74 1.09 0.82
C PRO A 933 35.41 1.10 0.08
N SER A 934 35.08 -0.02 -0.55
CA SER A 934 33.83 -0.21 -1.27
C SER A 934 32.65 -0.22 -0.29
N GLN A 935 31.80 0.76 -0.35
CA GLN A 935 30.57 0.81 0.44
C GLN A 935 29.38 1.13 -0.47
N GLY A 936 28.31 0.34 -0.39
CA GLY A 936 27.05 0.69 -1.02
C GLY A 936 26.81 0.16 -2.43
N THR A 937 27.71 -0.64 -2.99
CA THR A 937 27.48 -1.26 -4.31
C THR A 937 26.63 -2.53 -4.19
N HIS A 938 25.85 -2.84 -5.23
CA HIS A 938 25.11 -4.12 -5.32
C HIS A 938 26.06 -5.33 -5.24
N PHE A 939 27.25 -5.21 -5.82
CA PHE A 939 28.29 -6.22 -5.75
C PHE A 939 28.65 -6.58 -4.30
N PHE A 940 28.88 -5.58 -3.47
CA PHE A 940 29.25 -5.75 -2.07
C PHE A 940 28.14 -6.40 -1.23
N GLN A 941 26.88 -6.10 -1.50
CA GLN A 941 25.74 -6.71 -0.80
C GLN A 941 25.54 -8.17 -1.15
N ASN A 942 25.75 -8.53 -2.40
CA ASN A 942 25.66 -9.92 -2.84
C ASN A 942 26.73 -10.77 -2.15
N LEU A 943 27.95 -10.25 -1.98
CA LEU A 943 29.03 -10.96 -1.29
C LEU A 943 28.67 -11.32 0.15
N THR A 944 28.13 -10.36 0.90
CA THR A 944 27.77 -10.58 2.31
C THR A 944 26.63 -11.58 2.47
N SER A 945 25.66 -11.56 1.55
CA SER A 945 24.53 -12.51 1.60
C SER A 945 24.90 -13.95 1.26
N MET A 946 25.97 -14.13 0.51
CA MET A 946 26.49 -15.46 0.15
C MET A 946 27.49 -16.04 1.14
N GLY A 947 27.72 -15.35 2.25
CA GLY A 947 28.69 -15.77 3.26
C GLY A 947 30.14 -15.63 2.80
N VAL A 948 30.39 -14.79 1.78
CA VAL A 948 31.73 -14.46 1.31
C VAL A 948 32.30 -13.37 2.21
N GLY A 949 33.45 -13.64 2.83
CA GLY A 949 34.13 -12.65 3.65
C GLY A 949 34.68 -11.53 2.81
N TYR A 950 34.57 -10.30 3.32
CA TYR A 950 35.15 -9.13 2.67
C TYR A 950 36.04 -8.38 3.62
N PHE A 951 37.33 -8.30 3.33
CA PHE A 951 38.36 -7.71 4.19
C PHE A 951 38.94 -6.47 3.54
N THR A 952 39.09 -5.41 4.31
CA THR A 952 39.84 -4.24 3.90
C THR A 952 41.13 -4.18 4.73
N ILE A 953 42.28 -4.12 4.08
CA ILE A 953 43.57 -4.11 4.70
C ILE A 953 44.41 -2.97 4.11
N ASN A 954 45.06 -2.18 4.97
CA ASN A 954 46.02 -1.19 4.55
C ASN A 954 47.32 -1.30 5.35
N PRO A 955 48.22 -2.23 4.96
CA PRO A 955 49.43 -2.49 5.70
C PRO A 955 50.33 -1.26 5.89
N TYR A 956 50.26 -0.32 4.96
CA TYR A 956 51.08 0.92 4.98
C TYR A 956 50.59 1.97 5.99
N ARG A 957 49.37 1.82 6.48
CA ARG A 957 48.75 2.65 7.53
C ARG A 957 48.70 1.93 8.88
N GLN A 958 49.32 0.78 8.99
CA GLN A 958 49.21 -0.12 10.16
C GLN A 958 47.79 -0.59 10.45
N ASP A 959 46.94 -0.62 9.41
CA ASP A 959 45.58 -1.11 9.48
C ASP A 959 45.50 -2.49 8.81
N GLY A 960 45.52 -3.50 9.63
CA GLY A 960 45.56 -4.92 9.24
C GLY A 960 46.96 -5.43 8.85
N LEU A 961 47.04 -6.73 8.52
CA LEU A 961 48.23 -7.48 8.16
C LEU A 961 48.02 -8.25 6.85
N PHE A 962 49.00 -8.18 5.96
CA PHE A 962 49.09 -9.04 4.79
C PHE A 962 50.49 -9.60 4.64
N ASN A 963 50.68 -10.90 4.93
CA ASN A 963 51.94 -11.56 4.87
C ASN A 963 52.25 -12.09 3.47
N LYS A 964 52.40 -11.14 2.50
CA LYS A 964 52.62 -11.44 1.08
C LYS A 964 53.86 -12.26 0.85
N ALA A 965 54.92 -12.10 1.70
CA ALA A 965 56.16 -12.82 1.57
C ALA A 965 56.00 -14.35 1.66
N VAL A 966 55.02 -14.84 2.43
CA VAL A 966 54.71 -16.27 2.50
C VAL A 966 54.18 -16.75 1.15
N LEU A 967 53.31 -16.03 0.48
CA LEU A 967 52.76 -16.39 -0.83
C LEU A 967 53.79 -16.31 -1.95
N ASP A 968 54.65 -15.28 -1.91
CA ASP A 968 55.73 -15.11 -2.91
C ASP A 968 56.78 -16.19 -2.85
N ALA A 969 57.00 -16.79 -1.68
CA ALA A 969 57.94 -17.92 -1.48
C ALA A 969 57.36 -19.28 -1.92
N MET A 970 56.04 -19.40 -2.13
CA MET A 970 55.41 -20.65 -2.54
C MET A 970 55.49 -20.84 -4.06
N PRO A 971 55.54 -22.10 -4.55
CA PRO A 971 55.41 -22.35 -5.98
C PRO A 971 54.02 -21.97 -6.50
N ALA A 972 54.01 -21.31 -7.63
CA ALA A 972 52.72 -20.99 -8.31
C ALA A 972 52.08 -22.26 -8.88
N VAL A 973 50.81 -22.45 -8.67
CA VAL A 973 49.99 -23.45 -9.35
C VAL A 973 49.65 -22.95 -10.77
N GLU A 974 49.30 -21.71 -10.87
CA GLU A 974 49.05 -21.00 -12.13
C GLU A 974 49.48 -19.53 -11.96
N GLU A 975 50.05 -18.95 -13.00
CA GLU A 975 50.53 -17.57 -13.00
C GLU A 975 50.29 -16.92 -14.35
N THR A 976 49.67 -15.74 -14.32
CA THR A 976 49.42 -14.90 -15.51
C THR A 976 50.34 -13.66 -15.48
N ALA A 977 50.10 -12.71 -16.39
CA ALA A 977 50.85 -11.44 -16.37
C ALA A 977 50.68 -10.69 -15.05
N HIS A 978 49.45 -10.63 -14.52
CA HIS A 978 49.12 -9.79 -13.36
C HIS A 978 48.67 -10.57 -12.12
N VAL A 979 48.29 -11.85 -12.27
CA VAL A 979 47.69 -12.63 -11.20
C VAL A 979 48.52 -13.89 -10.91
N ARG A 980 48.60 -14.28 -9.64
CA ARG A 980 49.29 -15.50 -9.20
C ARG A 980 48.38 -16.32 -8.29
N HIS A 981 48.29 -17.62 -8.54
CA HIS A 981 47.60 -18.63 -7.77
C HIS A 981 48.59 -19.51 -7.07
N VAL A 982 48.42 -19.62 -5.75
CA VAL A 982 49.23 -20.54 -4.90
C VAL A 982 48.29 -21.45 -4.11
N ARG A 983 48.80 -22.64 -3.75
CA ARG A 983 48.01 -23.65 -3.02
C ARG A 983 48.79 -24.17 -1.84
N PHE A 984 48.12 -24.16 -0.69
CA PHE A 984 48.62 -24.77 0.56
C PHE A 984 48.31 -26.26 0.59
N GLU A 985 49.18 -27.06 1.23
CA GLU A 985 48.97 -28.51 1.38
C GLU A 985 47.80 -28.84 2.31
N LYS A 986 47.57 -28.00 3.32
CA LYS A 986 46.46 -28.11 4.28
C LYS A 986 45.54 -26.87 4.18
N PRO A 987 44.28 -26.99 4.56
CA PRO A 987 43.38 -25.87 4.55
C PRO A 987 43.81 -24.68 5.44
N LEU A 988 43.51 -23.50 5.00
CA LEU A 988 43.57 -22.25 5.79
C LEU A 988 42.38 -22.22 6.75
N THR A 989 42.58 -21.64 7.93
CA THR A 989 41.45 -21.35 8.83
C THR A 989 41.03 -19.88 8.67
N ILE A 990 39.87 -19.66 8.15
CA ILE A 990 39.26 -18.32 7.95
C ILE A 990 38.27 -18.07 9.08
N MET A 991 38.46 -17.01 9.85
CA MET A 991 37.55 -16.59 10.92
C MET A 991 37.08 -15.15 10.66
N MET A 992 35.78 -14.90 10.78
CA MET A 992 35.17 -13.60 10.50
C MET A 992 34.17 -13.25 11.60
N ASP A 993 34.34 -12.09 12.20
CA ASP A 993 33.41 -11.49 13.16
C ASP A 993 32.89 -10.14 12.63
N GLY A 994 31.77 -10.17 11.91
CA GLY A 994 31.17 -8.96 11.31
C GLY A 994 30.64 -7.95 12.35
N VAL A 995 30.41 -8.39 13.60
CA VAL A 995 29.96 -7.49 14.68
C VAL A 995 31.14 -6.69 15.21
N LYS A 996 32.27 -7.34 15.42
CA LYS A 996 33.50 -6.68 15.84
C LYS A 996 34.33 -6.16 14.68
N GLN A 997 33.87 -6.36 13.45
CA GLN A 997 34.56 -5.96 12.22
C GLN A 997 35.97 -6.54 12.08
N GLN A 998 36.18 -7.70 12.63
CA GLN A 998 37.46 -8.40 12.65
C GLN A 998 37.43 -9.62 11.74
N GLY A 999 38.52 -9.81 11.00
CA GLY A 999 38.67 -10.99 10.15
C GLY A 999 40.12 -11.44 10.10
N VAL A 1000 40.35 -12.75 10.08
CA VAL A 1000 41.66 -13.34 9.99
C VAL A 1000 41.69 -14.58 9.09
N VAL A 1001 42.74 -14.73 8.33
CA VAL A 1001 43.10 -15.96 7.61
C VAL A 1001 44.38 -16.49 8.23
N LEU A 1002 44.29 -17.65 8.89
CA LEU A 1002 45.42 -18.29 9.55
C LEU A 1002 46.12 -19.24 8.60
N LEU A 1003 47.43 -19.28 8.71
CA LEU A 1003 48.26 -20.27 8.06
C LEU A 1003 48.00 -21.66 8.65
N PRO A 1004 48.04 -22.72 7.84
CA PRO A 1004 47.85 -24.10 8.34
C PRO A 1004 48.95 -24.49 9.34
N GLU A 1005 48.56 -25.23 10.37
CA GLU A 1005 49.51 -25.77 11.37
C GLU A 1005 50.36 -26.89 10.81
#